data_b882c607d08448f4c342acc68aa71aba
#
_entry.id   b882c607d08448f4c342acc68aa71aba
#
_cell.length_a   1.000
_cell.length_b   1.000
_cell.length_c   1.000
_cell.angle_alpha   90.00
_cell.angle_beta   90.00
_cell.angle_gamma   90.00
#
_symmetry.space_group_name_H-M   'P 1'
#
loop_
_entity.id
_entity.type
_entity.pdbx_description
1 polymer ?
#
loop_
_entity_poly.entity_id
_entity_poly.type
_entity_poly.pdbx_seq_one_letter_code
_entity_poly.pdbx_strand_id
1 'polypeptide(L)'
;MSCAHHSAFATRRAAFAIIFLLAFGLTASAATIGGQVTDSTGASLAGARVVLRAVASGQEVVVETDSQGRYRVEVPTVGTYLVLVTRAGFSEAARTVLVADAAQQLEVPVTLDLGGVTAEVSVTATRAERETRQIPLHVESLTRESIAQGNTLSSGDAISSLANVTPVGNGPFGVRPRLRGLDSTRLLVLVDGERLNTARQATDRTGAEVGLVSVDAISRVEVVNGAGTLLYGSDALAGTINIITNEPTFSDRTLALYGFNGFLSSNEKGRRGTATIGLTSPRYAVRLQAGVESFDNYKAGKLTTEDTRRFFTAGQLRRADTVDDNFGFAFGAFPDPFNAPYVRTSNEVLSSGASGNFVNASGLVRVGERRTVRVRYQRRRMEDVGFPDFAQPYFFNATSLPQSDLDRASVRYEAQAVTPWLANLSVTAHYQRTERLLQNRLPVQFPAPTANAFFPIAVMRLDILSQTTQRVWTPGVDLLAVFTPVARHVLTTGLTAYRDRSSDVRTTSTTTSMVGQVVLGARGPAPVVFPSPVQLGPASLARPVRVPDASLRDVAVFAQDEWRFHSRMSLVAGLRGDFYNVTSKATPGYDINAVVAGARPAIDPSTLPDPNGATYTRKALTGDVGVVANAGGKISPFVRVGRSYRHPNLEEMFFAGPATAGSIAPNVKVRPETGNNVDVGATINLRHLTGGVFGFVNQYKDFVAQDLVVATTPSGGLAQATNYADVRISGVELSGTSPITLGQGVLTLAASGAFTRGTITDGVDPLTGSSLDGAPADNITPVKVVASARFTEPRGRWWVEYGVRTQTDVERVTPTLLTSPFRIAQDLLSLEGFTVQRLGWGVDLSRGRDRLGLVFAVENLANTYYREHFQFAPSRGRTFTVNLNLGAFESR
;
A
#
# COMPACT_ATOMS: atom_id res chain seq x y z
N MET A 1 29.80 77.42 39.60
CA MET A 1 28.66 78.05 38.88
C MET A 1 28.33 77.05 37.72
N SER A 2 27.08 76.72 37.62
CA SER A 2 26.47 75.90 36.61
C SER A 2 26.59 74.44 36.77
N CYS A 3 25.63 73.81 37.45
CA CYS A 3 25.21 72.45 37.26
C CYS A 3 23.84 72.25 37.99
N ALA A 4 22.75 72.55 37.36
CA ALA A 4 21.41 72.26 37.85
C ALA A 4 20.35 72.60 36.79
N HIS A 5 20.23 71.77 35.72
CA HIS A 5 19.07 71.83 34.79
C HIS A 5 18.94 70.64 33.91
N HIS A 6 19.15 69.42 34.40
CA HIS A 6 18.91 68.18 33.54
C HIS A 6 18.16 66.98 34.20
N SER A 7 17.48 67.22 35.38
CA SER A 7 16.81 66.11 36.07
C SER A 7 15.25 66.16 36.01
N ALA A 8 14.63 67.20 35.41
CA ALA A 8 13.16 67.31 35.40
C ALA A 8 12.47 66.84 34.17
N PHE A 9 13.18 66.46 33.10
CA PHE A 9 12.58 65.97 31.83
C PHE A 9 12.53 64.43 31.70
N ALA A 10 13.32 63.70 32.49
CA ALA A 10 13.33 62.23 32.45
C ALA A 10 12.19 61.55 33.23
N THR A 11 11.71 62.21 34.30
CA THR A 11 10.63 61.67 35.14
C THR A 11 9.22 61.84 34.59
N ARG A 12 8.98 62.77 33.70
CA ARG A 12 7.67 62.97 33.07
C ARG A 12 7.43 62.02 31.86
N ARG A 13 8.47 61.51 31.21
CA ARG A 13 8.34 60.50 30.15
C ARG A 13 8.18 59.03 30.67
N ALA A 14 8.69 58.75 31.87
CA ALA A 14 8.48 57.44 32.53
C ALA A 14 7.08 57.27 33.12
N ALA A 15 6.47 58.34 33.64
CA ALA A 15 5.11 58.33 34.15
C ALA A 15 4.05 58.17 33.04
N PHE A 16 4.25 58.75 31.84
CA PHE A 16 3.34 58.57 30.71
C PHE A 16 3.45 57.18 30.03
N ALA A 17 4.63 56.54 30.02
CA ALA A 17 4.79 55.17 29.54
C ALA A 17 4.18 54.14 30.47
N ILE A 18 4.18 54.34 31.78
CA ILE A 18 3.57 53.41 32.76
C ILE A 18 2.03 53.58 32.81
N ILE A 19 1.49 54.76 32.55
CA ILE A 19 0.02 54.98 32.46
C ILE A 19 -0.54 54.48 31.13
N PHE A 20 0.25 54.43 30.02
CA PHE A 20 -0.17 53.83 28.75
C PHE A 20 -0.05 52.31 28.73
N LEU A 21 0.80 51.70 29.59
CA LEU A 21 0.89 50.25 29.79
C LEU A 21 -0.17 49.70 30.77
N LEU A 22 -0.79 50.52 31.60
CA LEU A 22 -1.86 50.10 32.52
C LEU A 22 -3.28 50.35 31.98
N ALA A 23 -3.44 50.97 30.80
CA ALA A 23 -4.74 51.26 30.20
C ALA A 23 -5.16 50.24 29.10
N PHE A 24 -4.30 49.29 28.74
CA PHE A 24 -4.64 48.14 27.87
C PHE A 24 -4.56 46.85 28.66
N GLY A 25 -5.33 46.71 29.70
CA GLY A 25 -5.83 45.44 30.20
C GLY A 25 -6.80 44.89 29.16
N LEU A 26 -6.27 44.37 28.05
CA LEU A 26 -7.04 43.52 27.17
C LEU A 26 -7.41 42.28 27.99
N THR A 27 -8.65 42.23 28.47
CA THR A 27 -9.28 40.98 28.85
C THR A 27 -9.17 40.08 27.64
N ALA A 28 -8.22 39.13 27.65
CA ALA A 28 -8.15 38.10 26.66
C ALA A 28 -9.44 37.29 26.79
N SER A 29 -10.44 37.65 25.98
CA SER A 29 -11.64 36.86 25.83
C SER A 29 -11.25 35.58 25.11
N ALA A 30 -11.32 34.44 25.79
CA ALA A 30 -11.07 33.16 25.18
C ALA A 30 -12.40 32.56 24.67
N ALA A 31 -12.42 32.12 23.40
CA ALA A 31 -13.59 31.43 22.87
C ALA A 31 -13.79 30.12 23.63
N THR A 32 -15.03 29.71 23.78
CA THR A 32 -15.38 28.47 24.49
C THR A 32 -16.01 27.47 23.50
N ILE A 33 -15.51 26.25 23.51
CA ILE A 33 -16.12 25.10 22.82
C ILE A 33 -16.63 24.13 23.87
N GLY A 34 -17.93 23.85 23.88
CA GLY A 34 -18.58 22.90 24.77
C GLY A 34 -19.51 21.95 24.01
N GLY A 35 -20.07 21.00 24.74
CA GLY A 35 -21.04 20.06 24.15
C GLY A 35 -21.33 18.88 25.07
N GLN A 36 -22.15 17.98 24.58
CA GLN A 36 -22.51 16.73 25.25
C GLN A 36 -22.10 15.54 24.40
N VAL A 37 -21.47 14.54 25.02
CA VAL A 37 -21.15 13.27 24.42
C VAL A 37 -22.20 12.25 24.81
N THR A 38 -22.81 11.62 23.79
CA THR A 38 -23.84 10.59 23.95
C THR A 38 -23.48 9.34 23.14
N ASP A 39 -24.08 8.23 23.46
CA ASP A 39 -24.07 7.06 22.58
C ASP A 39 -25.18 7.16 21.51
N SER A 40 -25.21 6.19 20.61
CA SER A 40 -26.23 6.10 19.53
C SER A 40 -27.65 5.93 20.04
N THR A 41 -27.86 5.55 21.32
CA THR A 41 -29.17 5.49 21.97
C THR A 41 -29.60 6.82 22.60
N GLY A 42 -28.66 7.79 22.69
CA GLY A 42 -28.87 9.08 23.35
C GLY A 42 -28.47 9.08 24.84
N ALA A 43 -27.91 7.99 25.35
CA ALA A 43 -27.42 7.94 26.70
C ALA A 43 -26.13 8.75 26.89
N SER A 44 -26.02 9.55 27.93
CA SER A 44 -24.85 10.37 28.20
C SER A 44 -23.62 9.54 28.55
N LEU A 45 -22.47 9.86 27.96
CA LEU A 45 -21.22 9.14 28.14
C LEU A 45 -20.27 9.94 29.06
N ALA A 46 -20.20 9.58 30.34
CA ALA A 46 -19.25 10.12 31.30
C ALA A 46 -17.83 9.53 31.10
N GLY A 47 -16.77 10.33 31.37
CA GLY A 47 -15.38 9.88 31.25
C GLY A 47 -14.95 9.59 29.78
N ALA A 48 -15.64 10.19 28.82
CA ALA A 48 -15.16 10.22 27.45
C ALA A 48 -14.05 11.28 27.35
N ARG A 49 -12.93 10.90 26.72
CA ARG A 49 -11.80 11.81 26.49
C ARG A 49 -12.11 12.68 25.27
N VAL A 50 -12.06 13.98 25.47
CA VAL A 50 -12.28 15.00 24.43
C VAL A 50 -10.97 15.73 24.19
N VAL A 51 -10.44 15.63 22.98
CA VAL A 51 -9.22 16.32 22.54
C VAL A 51 -9.64 17.41 21.56
N LEU A 52 -9.40 18.66 21.91
CA LEU A 52 -9.54 19.78 20.98
C LEU A 52 -8.17 20.09 20.41
N ARG A 53 -8.03 19.89 19.11
CA ARG A 53 -6.78 20.12 18.40
C ARG A 53 -6.96 21.25 17.40
N ALA A 54 -6.16 22.31 17.54
CA ALA A 54 -6.10 23.37 16.52
C ALA A 54 -5.51 22.79 15.23
N VAL A 55 -6.31 22.75 14.17
CA VAL A 55 -5.99 22.09 12.92
C VAL A 55 -4.71 22.62 12.28
N ALA A 56 -4.47 23.92 12.34
CA ALA A 56 -3.32 24.55 11.74
C ALA A 56 -2.04 24.40 12.59
N SER A 57 -2.15 24.55 13.93
CA SER A 57 -0.97 24.53 14.82
C SER A 57 -0.70 23.15 15.41
N GLY A 58 -1.69 22.23 15.41
CA GLY A 58 -1.61 20.96 16.11
C GLY A 58 -1.67 21.08 17.64
N GLN A 59 -1.88 22.30 18.18
CA GLN A 59 -2.00 22.51 19.63
C GLN A 59 -3.23 21.79 20.17
N GLU A 60 -3.06 21.04 21.25
CA GLU A 60 -4.13 20.24 21.86
C GLU A 60 -4.51 20.77 23.25
N VAL A 61 -5.81 20.69 23.53
CA VAL A 61 -6.37 20.78 24.86
C VAL A 61 -7.19 19.52 25.11
N VAL A 62 -6.94 18.84 26.21
CA VAL A 62 -7.59 17.57 26.55
C VAL A 62 -8.45 17.74 27.79
N VAL A 63 -9.70 17.28 27.73
CA VAL A 63 -10.62 17.21 28.89
C VAL A 63 -11.37 15.88 28.86
N GLU A 64 -11.96 15.53 30.00
CA GLU A 64 -12.89 14.39 30.10
C GLU A 64 -14.32 14.89 30.33
N THR A 65 -15.29 14.15 29.83
CA THR A 65 -16.70 14.47 30.08
C THR A 65 -17.10 14.19 31.52
N ASP A 66 -17.96 15.05 32.06
CA ASP A 66 -18.54 14.91 33.39
C ASP A 66 -19.56 13.75 33.50
N SER A 67 -20.19 13.58 34.68
CA SER A 67 -21.19 12.52 34.90
C SER A 67 -22.43 12.62 33.99
N GLN A 68 -22.68 13.78 33.39
CA GLN A 68 -23.75 14.03 32.44
C GLN A 68 -23.29 14.00 30.97
N GLY A 69 -22.06 13.56 30.74
CA GLY A 69 -21.45 13.54 29.42
C GLY A 69 -21.09 14.90 28.86
N ARG A 70 -21.02 15.94 29.64
CA ARG A 70 -20.73 17.31 29.17
C ARG A 70 -19.26 17.63 29.26
N TYR A 71 -18.78 18.43 28.29
CA TYR A 71 -17.43 18.99 28.27
C TYR A 71 -17.47 20.50 27.96
N ARG A 72 -16.47 21.22 28.42
CA ARG A 72 -16.28 22.64 28.12
C ARG A 72 -14.79 22.98 28.15
N VAL A 73 -14.32 23.67 27.09
CA VAL A 73 -12.90 24.01 26.90
C VAL A 73 -12.79 25.43 26.40
N GLU A 74 -11.91 26.22 27.04
CA GLU A 74 -11.50 27.51 26.55
C GLU A 74 -10.37 27.35 25.53
N VAL A 75 -10.51 27.95 24.36
CA VAL A 75 -9.52 27.88 23.27
C VAL A 75 -8.86 29.25 23.06
N PRO A 76 -7.51 29.31 23.04
CA PRO A 76 -6.77 30.55 23.13
C PRO A 76 -6.71 31.35 21.82
N THR A 77 -7.08 30.75 20.68
CA THR A 77 -6.91 31.35 19.35
C THR A 77 -8.12 31.12 18.46
N VAL A 78 -8.44 32.12 17.63
CA VAL A 78 -9.37 31.91 16.50
C VAL A 78 -8.79 30.96 15.49
N GLY A 79 -9.62 30.20 14.80
CA GLY A 79 -9.18 29.22 13.79
C GLY A 79 -10.04 27.96 13.75
N THR A 80 -9.62 26.99 12.98
CA THR A 80 -10.30 25.70 12.86
C THR A 80 -9.78 24.73 13.92
N TYR A 81 -10.68 24.14 14.69
CA TYR A 81 -10.40 23.11 15.69
C TYR A 81 -11.02 21.79 15.30
N LEU A 82 -10.29 20.71 15.52
CA LEU A 82 -10.77 19.35 15.45
C LEU A 82 -11.09 18.88 16.87
N VAL A 83 -12.36 18.54 17.13
CA VAL A 83 -12.84 17.94 18.38
C VAL A 83 -12.84 16.44 18.18
N LEU A 84 -11.92 15.74 18.82
CA LEU A 84 -11.81 14.29 18.81
C LEU A 84 -12.37 13.74 20.12
N VAL A 85 -13.28 12.78 20.04
CA VAL A 85 -13.87 12.16 21.22
C VAL A 85 -13.65 10.66 21.18
N THR A 86 -13.05 10.13 22.22
CA THR A 86 -12.78 8.69 22.34
C THR A 86 -13.27 8.15 23.68
N ARG A 87 -13.78 6.92 23.68
CA ARG A 87 -14.13 6.17 24.88
C ARG A 87 -13.95 4.67 24.63
N ALA A 88 -13.48 3.94 25.62
CA ALA A 88 -13.32 2.50 25.53
C ALA A 88 -14.67 1.81 25.17
N GLY A 89 -14.67 0.95 24.15
CA GLY A 89 -15.86 0.26 23.63
C GLY A 89 -16.64 1.03 22.56
N PHE A 90 -16.25 2.25 22.22
CA PHE A 90 -16.89 3.08 21.20
C PHE A 90 -15.90 3.43 20.09
N SER A 91 -16.46 3.74 18.91
CA SER A 91 -15.70 4.30 17.80
C SER A 91 -15.26 5.72 18.13
N GLU A 92 -14.09 6.13 17.62
CA GLU A 92 -13.67 7.52 17.68
C GLU A 92 -14.61 8.39 16.85
N ALA A 93 -15.01 9.54 17.39
CA ALA A 93 -15.77 10.55 16.67
C ALA A 93 -14.97 11.83 16.53
N ALA A 94 -15.07 12.47 15.37
CA ALA A 94 -14.41 13.72 15.05
C ALA A 94 -15.41 14.77 14.57
N ARG A 95 -15.22 16.04 15.02
CA ARG A 95 -15.99 17.20 14.56
C ARG A 95 -15.06 18.38 14.33
N THR A 96 -15.20 19.00 13.19
CA THR A 96 -14.42 20.22 12.89
C THR A 96 -15.26 21.46 13.13
N VAL A 97 -14.70 22.40 13.89
CA VAL A 97 -15.36 23.63 14.33
C VAL A 97 -14.52 24.84 13.96
N LEU A 98 -15.15 25.88 13.43
CA LEU A 98 -14.51 27.16 13.18
C LEU A 98 -14.82 28.13 14.31
N VAL A 99 -13.80 28.55 15.05
CA VAL A 99 -13.83 29.68 15.99
C VAL A 99 -13.46 30.94 15.19
N ALA A 100 -14.47 31.71 14.82
CA ALA A 100 -14.30 32.92 14.01
C ALA A 100 -14.03 34.18 14.87
N ASP A 101 -14.41 34.16 16.16
CA ASP A 101 -14.27 35.28 17.10
C ASP A 101 -13.76 34.77 18.46
N ALA A 102 -12.88 35.57 19.10
CA ALA A 102 -12.30 35.22 20.41
C ALA A 102 -13.32 35.19 21.56
N ALA A 103 -14.51 35.79 21.40
CA ALA A 103 -15.60 35.76 22.37
C ALA A 103 -16.67 34.69 22.03
N GLN A 104 -16.48 33.87 20.98
CA GLN A 104 -17.49 32.94 20.50
C GLN A 104 -17.70 31.77 21.47
N GLN A 105 -18.98 31.42 21.73
CA GLN A 105 -19.37 30.20 22.41
C GLN A 105 -19.97 29.24 21.38
N LEU A 106 -19.43 28.03 21.30
CA LEU A 106 -19.84 27.01 20.35
C LEU A 106 -20.27 25.74 21.06
N GLU A 107 -21.47 25.26 20.75
CA GLU A 107 -21.98 23.98 21.21
C GLU A 107 -21.75 22.91 20.16
N VAL A 108 -21.01 21.86 20.49
CA VAL A 108 -20.59 20.77 19.62
C VAL A 108 -20.97 19.42 20.24
N PRO A 109 -22.24 19.00 20.12
CA PRO A 109 -22.63 17.68 20.60
C PRO A 109 -21.97 16.59 19.76
N VAL A 110 -21.51 15.51 20.41
CA VAL A 110 -20.85 14.37 19.76
C VAL A 110 -21.53 13.08 20.17
N THR A 111 -21.91 12.27 19.18
CA THR A 111 -22.42 10.92 19.40
C THR A 111 -21.33 9.92 19.06
N LEU A 112 -21.07 8.96 19.96
CA LEU A 112 -20.17 7.84 19.74
C LEU A 112 -20.97 6.59 19.40
N ASP A 113 -20.54 5.90 18.37
CA ASP A 113 -21.10 4.62 17.97
C ASP A 113 -20.32 3.46 18.60
N LEU A 114 -21.01 2.36 18.96
CA LEU A 114 -20.37 1.15 19.45
C LEU A 114 -19.66 0.42 18.29
N GLY A 115 -18.33 0.36 18.34
CA GLY A 115 -17.52 -0.51 17.48
C GLY A 115 -17.66 -0.29 15.97
N GLY A 116 -17.35 0.87 15.44
CA GLY A 116 -17.39 1.15 13.98
C GLY A 116 -16.03 1.01 13.28
N VAL A 117 -16.05 0.70 11.98
CA VAL A 117 -14.87 0.45 11.12
C VAL A 117 -14.37 1.74 10.42
N THR A 118 -15.08 2.85 10.54
CA THR A 118 -14.76 4.11 9.84
C THR A 118 -13.98 5.07 10.73
N ALA A 119 -12.73 5.34 10.39
CA ALA A 119 -12.02 6.47 10.96
C ALA A 119 -12.59 7.78 10.41
N GLU A 120 -13.04 8.66 11.29
CA GLU A 120 -13.55 9.98 10.89
C GLU A 120 -12.43 10.98 10.55
N VAL A 121 -11.16 10.61 10.73
CA VAL A 121 -9.98 11.47 10.56
C VAL A 121 -8.97 10.84 9.63
N SER A 122 -8.44 11.62 8.69
CA SER A 122 -7.30 11.25 7.83
C SER A 122 -6.18 12.28 7.91
N VAL A 123 -4.94 11.78 7.90
CA VAL A 123 -3.72 12.57 7.77
C VAL A 123 -3.21 12.56 6.33
N THR A 124 -3.43 11.44 5.63
CA THR A 124 -2.83 11.18 4.32
C THR A 124 -3.37 12.12 3.24
N ALA A 125 -4.66 12.39 3.25
CA ALA A 125 -5.30 13.17 2.20
C ALA A 125 -4.93 14.67 2.21
N THR A 126 -4.38 15.19 3.30
CA THR A 126 -4.08 16.64 3.46
C THR A 126 -2.73 16.94 4.12
N ARG A 127 -1.93 15.93 4.46
CA ARG A 127 -0.71 16.02 5.31
C ARG A 127 -0.93 16.65 6.69
N ALA A 128 -2.19 16.83 7.10
CA ALA A 128 -2.61 17.25 8.43
C ALA A 128 -3.87 16.49 8.81
N GLU A 129 -4.11 16.27 10.10
CA GLU A 129 -5.33 15.60 10.53
C GLU A 129 -6.57 16.44 10.15
N ARG A 130 -7.47 15.78 9.41
CA ARG A 130 -8.73 16.33 8.95
C ARG A 130 -9.85 15.32 9.11
N GLU A 131 -11.02 15.82 9.39
CA GLU A 131 -12.24 15.05 9.32
C GLU A 131 -12.48 14.60 7.87
N THR A 132 -12.65 13.29 7.63
CA THR A 132 -12.78 12.72 6.29
C THR A 132 -13.92 13.34 5.46
N ARG A 133 -14.99 13.78 6.13
CA ARG A 133 -16.14 14.47 5.50
C ARG A 133 -15.82 15.85 4.93
N GLN A 134 -14.67 16.42 5.27
CA GLN A 134 -14.23 17.73 4.77
C GLN A 134 -13.18 17.61 3.66
N ILE A 135 -12.86 16.39 3.26
CA ILE A 135 -11.87 16.10 2.24
C ILE A 135 -12.60 15.76 0.94
N PRO A 136 -12.28 16.41 -0.20
CA PRO A 136 -12.91 16.10 -1.49
C PRO A 136 -12.32 14.83 -2.12
N LEU A 137 -12.25 13.75 -1.36
CA LEU A 137 -11.70 12.44 -1.75
C LEU A 137 -12.38 11.32 -0.98
N HIS A 138 -12.45 10.16 -1.59
CA HIS A 138 -12.83 8.93 -0.88
C HIS A 138 -11.62 8.43 -0.08
N VAL A 139 -11.77 8.36 1.23
CA VAL A 139 -10.75 7.86 2.16
C VAL A 139 -11.33 6.67 2.92
N GLU A 140 -10.64 5.55 2.86
CA GLU A 140 -10.90 4.37 3.69
C GLU A 140 -9.80 4.19 4.72
N SER A 141 -10.15 3.64 5.88
CA SER A 141 -9.19 3.44 6.95
C SER A 141 -9.40 2.10 7.64
N LEU A 142 -8.29 1.39 7.88
CA LEU A 142 -8.24 0.21 8.73
C LEU A 142 -7.61 0.60 10.05
N THR A 143 -8.37 0.58 11.11
CA THR A 143 -7.88 0.85 12.47
C THR A 143 -7.09 -0.34 13.02
N ARG A 144 -6.25 -0.10 14.04
CA ARG A 144 -5.58 -1.18 14.78
C ARG A 144 -6.55 -2.24 15.26
N GLU A 145 -7.70 -1.82 15.75
CA GLU A 145 -8.73 -2.73 16.26
C GLU A 145 -9.31 -3.58 15.13
N SER A 146 -9.67 -3.00 13.98
CA SER A 146 -10.17 -3.76 12.82
C SER A 146 -9.13 -4.75 12.29
N ILE A 147 -7.85 -4.37 12.27
CA ILE A 147 -6.73 -5.25 11.87
C ILE A 147 -6.59 -6.43 12.85
N ALA A 148 -6.60 -6.15 14.15
CA ALA A 148 -6.51 -7.19 15.19
C ALA A 148 -7.70 -8.15 15.18
N GLN A 149 -8.92 -7.62 14.99
CA GLN A 149 -10.14 -8.40 14.88
C GLN A 149 -10.22 -9.18 13.56
N GLY A 150 -9.59 -8.65 12.50
CA GLY A 150 -9.46 -9.31 11.20
C GLY A 150 -8.60 -10.57 11.23
N ASN A 151 -7.76 -10.76 12.25
CA ASN A 151 -6.83 -11.90 12.37
C ASN A 151 -6.00 -12.14 11.09
N THR A 152 -5.49 -11.07 10.51
CA THR A 152 -4.78 -11.10 9.23
C THR A 152 -3.35 -11.64 9.38
N LEU A 153 -2.87 -12.36 8.37
CA LEU A 153 -1.51 -12.93 8.37
C LEU A 153 -0.45 -11.84 8.21
N SER A 154 -0.69 -10.91 7.30
CA SER A 154 0.26 -9.86 6.93
C SER A 154 -0.44 -8.52 6.74
N SER A 155 0.33 -7.46 6.62
CA SER A 155 -0.16 -6.12 6.23
C SER A 155 -0.81 -6.12 4.85
N GLY A 156 -0.29 -6.91 3.91
CA GLY A 156 -0.89 -7.09 2.59
C GLY A 156 -2.27 -7.75 2.64
N ASP A 157 -2.42 -8.77 3.48
CA ASP A 157 -3.69 -9.46 3.72
C ASP A 157 -4.72 -8.50 4.36
N ALA A 158 -4.28 -7.69 5.33
CA ALA A 158 -5.12 -6.67 5.95
C ALA A 158 -5.65 -5.65 4.93
N ILE A 159 -4.77 -5.07 4.12
CA ILE A 159 -5.13 -4.06 3.10
C ILE A 159 -6.05 -4.66 2.03
N SER A 160 -5.83 -5.91 1.65
CA SER A 160 -6.64 -6.62 0.64
C SER A 160 -8.06 -6.94 1.12
N SER A 161 -8.37 -6.76 2.41
CA SER A 161 -9.73 -6.88 2.95
C SER A 161 -10.68 -5.76 2.49
N LEU A 162 -10.14 -4.62 2.05
CA LEU A 162 -10.94 -3.50 1.51
C LEU A 162 -11.56 -3.84 0.15
N ALA A 163 -12.77 -3.34 -0.11
CA ALA A 163 -13.52 -3.66 -1.33
C ALA A 163 -12.86 -3.11 -2.61
N ASN A 164 -12.27 -1.93 -2.54
CA ASN A 164 -11.61 -1.26 -3.65
C ASN A 164 -10.15 -1.69 -3.88
N VAL A 165 -9.60 -2.53 -3.01
CA VAL A 165 -8.25 -3.07 -3.11
C VAL A 165 -8.29 -4.55 -3.48
N THR A 166 -7.57 -4.94 -4.52
CA THR A 166 -7.35 -6.34 -4.87
C THR A 166 -5.87 -6.71 -4.69
N PRO A 167 -5.54 -7.90 -4.19
CA PRO A 167 -4.16 -8.33 -4.07
C PRO A 167 -3.59 -8.69 -5.44
N VAL A 168 -2.34 -8.35 -5.69
CA VAL A 168 -1.54 -8.89 -6.79
C VAL A 168 -0.56 -9.89 -6.22
N GLY A 169 -0.56 -11.10 -6.80
CA GLY A 169 -0.01 -12.28 -6.19
C GLY A 169 1.49 -12.32 -6.02
N ASN A 170 1.89 -12.66 -4.83
CA ASN A 170 3.13 -13.31 -4.42
C ASN A 170 2.87 -13.93 -3.04
N GLY A 171 1.70 -14.55 -2.88
CA GLY A 171 1.28 -15.09 -1.58
C GLY A 171 0.97 -14.00 -0.55
N PRO A 172 0.65 -14.37 0.69
CA PRO A 172 0.21 -13.42 1.73
C PRO A 172 1.29 -12.40 2.12
N PHE A 173 2.58 -12.73 1.96
CA PHE A 173 3.71 -11.92 2.42
C PHE A 173 4.31 -11.05 1.32
N GLY A 174 4.16 -11.45 0.05
CA GLY A 174 4.59 -10.71 -1.12
C GLY A 174 3.49 -9.92 -1.83
N VAL A 175 2.36 -9.66 -1.17
CA VAL A 175 1.22 -8.94 -1.75
C VAL A 175 1.57 -7.52 -2.12
N ARG A 176 1.23 -7.15 -3.35
CA ARG A 176 1.11 -5.77 -3.79
C ARG A 176 -0.36 -5.42 -3.91
N PRO A 177 -0.80 -4.32 -3.32
CA PRO A 177 -2.17 -3.87 -3.49
C PRO A 177 -2.38 -3.31 -4.91
N ARG A 178 -3.56 -3.56 -5.47
CA ARG A 178 -4.08 -2.93 -6.69
C ARG A 178 -5.29 -2.10 -6.32
N LEU A 179 -5.31 -0.84 -6.72
CA LEU A 179 -6.39 0.10 -6.45
C LEU A 179 -6.98 0.59 -7.78
N ARG A 180 -8.30 0.49 -7.95
CA ARG A 180 -8.98 0.88 -9.19
C ARG A 180 -8.37 0.27 -10.47
N GLY A 181 -7.86 -0.96 -10.39
CA GLY A 181 -7.19 -1.64 -11.50
C GLY A 181 -5.72 -1.27 -11.72
N LEU A 182 -5.16 -0.34 -10.96
CA LEU A 182 -3.77 0.10 -11.05
C LEU A 182 -2.94 -0.38 -9.86
N ASP A 183 -1.74 -0.86 -10.12
CA ASP A 183 -0.84 -1.42 -9.12
C ASP A 183 0.60 -0.93 -9.27
N SER A 184 1.48 -1.46 -8.45
CA SER A 184 2.92 -1.33 -8.56
C SER A 184 3.38 0.13 -8.56
N THR A 185 3.90 0.58 -9.69
CA THR A 185 4.45 1.93 -9.88
C THR A 185 3.38 3.02 -10.03
N ARG A 186 2.09 2.66 -10.06
CA ARG A 186 0.96 3.59 -10.19
C ARG A 186 0.21 3.80 -8.88
N LEU A 187 0.61 3.07 -7.84
CA LEU A 187 0.06 3.17 -6.49
C LEU A 187 1.17 3.51 -5.51
N LEU A 188 1.04 4.63 -4.83
CA LEU A 188 2.02 5.07 -3.85
C LEU A 188 1.76 4.43 -2.49
N VAL A 189 2.78 3.76 -1.95
CA VAL A 189 2.77 3.26 -0.58
C VAL A 189 3.68 4.13 0.28
N LEU A 190 3.14 4.58 1.41
CA LEU A 190 3.84 5.35 2.42
C LEU A 190 3.90 4.56 3.73
N VAL A 191 4.91 4.84 4.53
CA VAL A 191 4.98 4.46 5.94
C VAL A 191 5.25 5.72 6.74
N ASP A 192 4.32 6.07 7.64
CA ASP A 192 4.37 7.31 8.44
C ASP A 192 4.48 8.60 7.60
N GLY A 193 3.91 8.58 6.39
CA GLY A 193 3.95 9.70 5.44
C GLY A 193 5.23 9.76 4.57
N GLU A 194 6.19 8.87 4.76
CA GLU A 194 7.43 8.77 3.99
C GLU A 194 7.32 7.66 2.93
N ARG A 195 7.81 7.89 1.71
CA ARG A 195 7.73 6.93 0.60
C ARG A 195 8.38 5.58 0.94
N LEU A 196 7.64 4.49 0.72
CA LEU A 196 8.19 3.13 0.72
C LEU A 196 8.63 2.71 -0.68
N ASN A 197 7.92 3.19 -1.72
CA ASN A 197 8.28 2.93 -3.12
C ASN A 197 9.70 3.42 -3.42
N THR A 198 10.44 2.63 -4.19
CA THR A 198 11.77 2.98 -4.68
C THR A 198 11.80 3.01 -6.20
N ALA A 199 12.81 3.63 -6.78
CA ALA A 199 13.02 3.67 -8.22
C ALA A 199 13.31 2.28 -8.86
N ARG A 200 13.45 1.24 -8.03
CA ARG A 200 13.66 -0.17 -8.45
C ARG A 200 12.44 -1.04 -8.25
N GLN A 201 11.28 -0.47 -8.30
CA GLN A 201 10.03 -1.19 -8.24
C GLN A 201 9.72 -1.79 -9.59
N ALA A 202 9.69 -3.10 -9.69
CA ALA A 202 9.33 -3.76 -10.92
C ALA A 202 7.86 -3.52 -11.25
N THR A 203 7.56 -3.36 -12.54
CA THR A 203 6.19 -3.27 -13.04
C THR A 203 5.51 -4.64 -13.06
N ASP A 204 6.32 -5.71 -13.11
CA ASP A 204 5.85 -7.08 -13.03
C ASP A 204 5.93 -7.60 -11.59
N ARG A 205 5.15 -8.62 -11.27
CA ARG A 205 4.85 -9.39 -10.05
C ARG A 205 5.93 -9.51 -8.95
N THR A 206 6.98 -8.71 -9.00
CA THR A 206 8.11 -8.73 -8.07
C THR A 206 8.14 -7.49 -7.20
N GLY A 207 7.54 -7.51 -6.07
CA GLY A 207 7.63 -6.41 -5.10
C GLY A 207 6.80 -6.73 -3.86
N ALA A 208 7.43 -6.69 -2.71
CA ALA A 208 6.83 -7.04 -1.43
C ALA A 208 6.74 -5.81 -0.51
N GLU A 209 6.42 -4.65 -1.08
CA GLU A 209 6.55 -3.39 -0.35
C GLU A 209 5.70 -3.35 0.93
N VAL A 210 4.42 -3.70 0.84
CA VAL A 210 3.55 -3.66 2.05
C VAL A 210 3.90 -4.74 3.06
N GLY A 211 4.37 -5.91 2.62
CA GLY A 211 4.83 -7.01 3.49
C GLY A 211 6.08 -6.65 4.33
N LEU A 212 6.81 -5.60 3.93
CA LEU A 212 7.95 -5.08 4.68
C LEU A 212 7.56 -4.30 5.95
N VAL A 213 6.29 -4.16 6.26
CA VAL A 213 5.80 -3.61 7.53
C VAL A 213 5.05 -4.70 8.28
N SER A 214 5.48 -5.06 9.50
CA SER A 214 4.77 -6.05 10.30
C SER A 214 3.37 -5.56 10.66
N VAL A 215 2.36 -6.42 10.54
CA VAL A 215 0.97 -6.09 10.88
C VAL A 215 0.81 -5.64 12.34
N ASP A 216 1.61 -6.19 13.26
CA ASP A 216 1.58 -5.81 14.68
C ASP A 216 2.20 -4.43 14.95
N ALA A 217 2.99 -3.91 14.00
CA ALA A 217 3.55 -2.57 14.07
C ALA A 217 2.55 -1.49 13.65
N ILE A 218 1.44 -1.87 13.02
CA ILE A 218 0.48 -0.94 12.42
C ILE A 218 -0.47 -0.39 13.49
N SER A 219 -0.61 0.91 13.53
CA SER A 219 -1.64 1.63 14.27
C SER A 219 -2.89 1.82 13.41
N ARG A 220 -2.69 2.19 12.13
CA ARG A 220 -3.77 2.47 11.18
C ARG A 220 -3.23 2.38 9.76
N VAL A 221 -4.06 1.97 8.82
CA VAL A 221 -3.80 2.12 7.38
C VAL A 221 -4.83 3.06 6.80
N GLU A 222 -4.39 4.06 6.05
CA GLU A 222 -5.27 4.96 5.32
C GLU A 222 -5.10 4.71 3.82
N VAL A 223 -6.20 4.52 3.11
CA VAL A 223 -6.27 4.39 1.66
C VAL A 223 -7.01 5.59 1.09
N VAL A 224 -6.28 6.44 0.40
CA VAL A 224 -6.83 7.61 -0.29
C VAL A 224 -7.02 7.24 -1.75
N ASN A 225 -8.27 7.17 -2.17
CA ASN A 225 -8.67 6.86 -3.55
C ASN A 225 -8.60 8.11 -4.42
N GLY A 226 -8.03 7.98 -5.62
CA GLY A 226 -7.83 9.10 -6.53
C GLY A 226 -6.42 9.71 -6.45
N ALA A 227 -6.12 10.61 -7.37
CA ALA A 227 -4.78 11.14 -7.55
C ALA A 227 -4.23 11.85 -6.29
N GLY A 228 -3.16 11.31 -5.71
CA GLY A 228 -2.42 11.88 -4.58
C GLY A 228 -1.16 12.65 -4.98
N THR A 229 -0.95 12.88 -6.26
CA THR A 229 0.32 13.42 -6.79
C THR A 229 0.63 14.83 -6.34
N LEU A 230 -0.38 15.65 -6.03
CA LEU A 230 -0.18 17.00 -5.48
C LEU A 230 0.67 16.97 -4.21
N LEU A 231 0.34 16.11 -3.27
CA LEU A 231 1.01 16.09 -1.96
C LEU A 231 2.27 15.22 -1.94
N TYR A 232 2.29 14.13 -2.71
CA TYR A 232 3.30 13.08 -2.57
C TYR A 232 4.14 12.83 -3.84
N GLY A 233 3.79 13.45 -4.98
CA GLY A 233 4.52 13.32 -6.24
C GLY A 233 4.20 12.05 -7.03
N SER A 234 5.18 11.56 -7.76
CA SER A 234 5.06 10.39 -8.63
C SER A 234 4.50 9.15 -7.94
N ASP A 235 3.93 8.22 -8.72
CA ASP A 235 3.39 6.91 -8.35
C ASP A 235 1.99 6.95 -7.72
N ALA A 236 1.43 8.12 -7.39
CA ALA A 236 0.10 8.27 -6.83
C ALA A 236 -0.98 8.50 -7.91
N LEU A 237 -0.96 7.75 -9.03
CA LEU A 237 -1.97 7.84 -10.10
C LEU A 237 -3.33 7.27 -9.66
N ALA A 238 -3.33 6.07 -9.09
CA ALA A 238 -4.51 5.39 -8.59
C ALA A 238 -4.97 5.92 -7.23
N GLY A 239 -3.99 6.22 -6.38
CA GLY A 239 -4.18 6.64 -5.00
C GLY A 239 -2.92 6.47 -4.17
N THR A 240 -3.12 6.58 -2.86
CA THR A 240 -2.04 6.49 -1.88
C THR A 240 -2.47 5.58 -0.72
N ILE A 241 -1.63 4.65 -0.34
CA ILE A 241 -1.77 3.84 0.88
C ILE A 241 -0.74 4.32 1.88
N ASN A 242 -1.16 4.77 3.06
CA ASN A 242 -0.26 5.16 4.13
C ASN A 242 -0.40 4.21 5.32
N ILE A 243 0.64 3.49 5.63
CA ILE A 243 0.75 2.61 6.78
C ILE A 243 1.30 3.44 7.94
N ILE A 244 0.45 3.74 8.91
CA ILE A 244 0.80 4.52 10.09
C ILE A 244 1.18 3.56 11.21
N THR A 245 2.40 3.68 11.72
CA THR A 245 2.93 2.76 12.74
C THR A 245 2.61 3.21 14.15
N ASN A 246 2.73 2.28 15.10
CA ASN A 246 2.49 2.55 16.51
C ASN A 246 3.51 3.54 17.07
N GLU A 247 3.03 4.64 17.69
CA GLU A 247 3.85 5.66 18.32
C GLU A 247 3.62 5.75 19.83
N PRO A 248 4.64 6.17 20.60
CA PRO A 248 4.42 6.55 22.00
C PRO A 248 3.69 7.90 22.05
N THR A 249 2.94 8.12 23.13
CA THR A 249 2.27 9.39 23.44
C THR A 249 2.76 9.94 24.76
N PHE A 250 2.73 11.28 24.93
CA PHE A 250 3.02 11.89 26.23
C PHE A 250 1.92 11.56 27.23
N SER A 251 2.27 11.52 28.51
CA SER A 251 1.36 11.28 29.61
C SER A 251 1.60 12.31 30.73
N ASP A 252 0.58 12.66 31.48
CA ASP A 252 0.69 13.63 32.58
C ASP A 252 1.60 13.13 33.73
N ARG A 253 1.84 11.83 33.77
CA ARG A 253 2.73 11.19 34.74
C ARG A 253 3.63 10.17 34.07
N THR A 254 4.72 9.84 34.72
CA THR A 254 5.63 8.79 34.22
C THR A 254 4.98 7.40 34.39
N LEU A 255 4.79 6.70 33.28
CA LEU A 255 4.16 5.39 33.22
C LEU A 255 5.01 4.44 32.42
N ALA A 256 5.24 3.23 32.94
CA ALA A 256 5.77 2.12 32.17
C ALA A 256 4.64 1.46 31.36
N LEU A 257 4.95 1.12 30.15
CA LEU A 257 4.07 0.41 29.21
C LEU A 257 4.68 -0.93 28.89
N TYR A 258 3.89 -1.97 28.80
CA TYR A 258 4.31 -3.28 28.33
C TYR A 258 3.16 -3.96 27.59
N GLY A 259 3.51 -4.88 26.70
CA GLY A 259 2.51 -5.64 25.97
C GLY A 259 3.10 -6.83 25.26
N PHE A 260 2.22 -7.79 25.03
CA PHE A 260 2.50 -8.97 24.23
C PHE A 260 1.31 -9.23 23.29
N ASN A 261 1.63 -9.51 22.03
CA ASN A 261 0.68 -10.01 21.04
C ASN A 261 1.13 -11.39 20.58
N GLY A 262 0.23 -12.38 20.63
CA GLY A 262 0.47 -13.73 20.12
C GLY A 262 -0.57 -14.11 19.08
N PHE A 263 -0.14 -14.60 17.92
CA PHE A 263 -1.01 -15.04 16.82
C PHE A 263 -0.67 -16.47 16.42
N LEU A 264 -1.71 -17.28 16.23
CA LEU A 264 -1.62 -18.66 15.75
C LEU A 264 -2.59 -18.89 14.60
N SER A 265 -2.18 -19.66 13.61
CA SER A 265 -3.00 -20.05 12.45
C SER A 265 -2.80 -21.54 12.14
N SER A 266 -3.88 -22.23 11.81
CA SER A 266 -3.87 -23.70 11.65
C SER A 266 -3.43 -24.18 10.27
N ASN A 267 -3.79 -23.44 9.20
CA ASN A 267 -3.62 -23.93 7.83
C ASN A 267 -2.14 -23.99 7.43
N GLU A 268 -1.43 -22.88 7.62
CA GLU A 268 0.01 -22.71 7.36
C GLU A 268 0.86 -22.91 8.63
N LYS A 269 0.31 -23.48 9.71
CA LYS A 269 0.96 -23.61 11.03
C LYS A 269 1.61 -22.30 11.48
N GLY A 270 0.94 -21.20 11.15
CA GLY A 270 1.44 -19.86 11.35
C GLY A 270 1.55 -19.51 12.83
N ARG A 271 2.62 -18.82 13.17
CA ARG A 271 2.86 -18.29 14.51
C ARG A 271 3.55 -16.94 14.41
N ARG A 272 3.07 -15.98 15.22
CA ARG A 272 3.71 -14.67 15.38
C ARG A 272 3.65 -14.29 16.85
N GLY A 273 4.76 -13.78 17.39
CA GLY A 273 4.86 -13.25 18.74
C GLY A 273 5.51 -11.88 18.70
N THR A 274 4.92 -10.90 19.40
CA THR A 274 5.40 -9.52 19.46
C THR A 274 5.40 -9.02 20.88
N ALA A 275 6.53 -8.52 21.37
CA ALA A 275 6.68 -7.86 22.66
C ALA A 275 6.81 -6.34 22.46
N THR A 276 6.23 -5.59 23.37
CA THR A 276 6.31 -4.12 23.41
C THR A 276 6.66 -3.68 24.82
N ILE A 277 7.63 -2.76 24.93
CA ILE A 277 7.93 -2.04 26.17
C ILE A 277 8.00 -0.54 25.89
N GLY A 278 7.72 0.27 26.88
CA GLY A 278 7.79 1.72 26.71
C GLY A 278 7.74 2.46 28.02
N LEU A 279 8.03 3.73 27.93
CA LEU A 279 7.98 4.68 29.02
C LEU A 279 7.40 5.98 28.49
N THR A 280 6.44 6.53 29.17
CA THR A 280 5.80 7.79 28.82
C THR A 280 5.81 8.75 30.00
N SER A 281 5.95 10.03 29.73
CA SER A 281 5.99 11.11 30.71
C SER A 281 5.51 12.42 30.07
N PRO A 282 5.39 13.54 30.83
CA PRO A 282 5.02 14.84 30.24
C PRO A 282 6.03 15.40 29.24
N ARG A 283 7.31 14.99 29.32
CA ARG A 283 8.40 15.56 28.49
C ARG A 283 9.00 14.61 27.47
N TYR A 284 8.91 13.31 27.70
CA TYR A 284 9.44 12.30 26.77
C TYR A 284 8.56 11.06 26.78
N ALA A 285 8.55 10.39 25.65
CA ALA A 285 7.91 9.09 25.52
C ALA A 285 8.76 8.21 24.59
N VAL A 286 8.94 6.95 24.96
CA VAL A 286 9.70 5.96 24.20
C VAL A 286 8.92 4.67 24.10
N ARG A 287 9.03 4.00 22.95
CA ARG A 287 8.43 2.70 22.68
C ARG A 287 9.42 1.83 21.90
N LEU A 288 9.62 0.63 22.36
CA LEU A 288 10.35 -0.42 21.67
C LEU A 288 9.41 -1.60 21.44
N GLN A 289 9.35 -2.08 20.23
CA GLN A 289 8.56 -3.23 19.82
C GLN A 289 9.42 -4.16 18.99
N ALA A 290 9.39 -5.46 19.33
CA ALA A 290 10.11 -6.50 18.59
C ALA A 290 9.22 -7.72 18.43
N GLY A 291 9.33 -8.39 17.30
CA GLY A 291 8.55 -9.59 17.01
C GLY A 291 9.23 -10.55 16.07
N VAL A 292 8.76 -11.78 16.12
CA VAL A 292 9.17 -12.89 15.26
C VAL A 292 7.94 -13.56 14.68
N GLU A 293 8.06 -14.07 13.45
CA GLU A 293 6.98 -14.80 12.80
C GLU A 293 7.50 -15.93 11.91
N SER A 294 6.69 -16.96 11.75
CA SER A 294 6.98 -18.09 10.87
C SER A 294 5.67 -18.70 10.38
N PHE A 295 5.58 -18.93 9.09
CA PHE A 295 4.44 -19.49 8.39
C PHE A 295 4.92 -20.49 7.36
N ASP A 296 4.43 -21.73 7.44
CA ASP A 296 4.67 -22.78 6.44
C ASP A 296 3.83 -22.49 5.15
N ASN A 297 3.96 -23.35 4.15
CA ASN A 297 3.08 -23.32 3.01
C ASN A 297 1.62 -23.56 3.43
N TYR A 298 0.71 -22.77 2.87
CA TYR A 298 -0.72 -22.99 3.13
C TYR A 298 -1.32 -24.07 2.19
N LYS A 299 -2.47 -24.57 2.59
CA LYS A 299 -3.31 -25.46 1.79
C LYS A 299 -4.48 -24.67 1.20
N ALA A 300 -4.74 -24.86 -0.08
CA ALA A 300 -5.92 -24.35 -0.76
C ALA A 300 -7.21 -25.03 -0.26
N GLY A 301 -8.34 -24.46 -0.62
CA GLY A 301 -9.65 -25.07 -0.38
C GLY A 301 -9.81 -26.41 -1.10
N LYS A 302 -10.91 -27.10 -0.79
CA LYS A 302 -11.22 -28.40 -1.40
C LYS A 302 -11.65 -28.19 -2.86
N LEU A 303 -10.86 -28.73 -3.79
CA LEU A 303 -11.21 -28.74 -5.20
C LEU A 303 -12.23 -29.87 -5.48
N THR A 304 -13.39 -29.52 -5.98
CA THR A 304 -14.42 -30.46 -6.44
C THR A 304 -14.26 -30.73 -7.94
N THR A 305 -14.96 -31.74 -8.46
CA THR A 305 -15.03 -31.99 -9.91
C THR A 305 -15.68 -30.83 -10.65
N GLU A 306 -16.67 -30.19 -10.05
CA GLU A 306 -17.35 -29.02 -10.61
C GLU A 306 -16.41 -27.80 -10.61
N ASP A 307 -15.67 -27.56 -9.56
CA ASP A 307 -14.65 -26.52 -9.48
C ASP A 307 -13.58 -26.75 -10.55
N THR A 308 -13.15 -28.00 -10.78
CA THR A 308 -12.20 -28.32 -11.84
C THR A 308 -12.75 -27.94 -13.23
N ARG A 309 -14.02 -28.19 -13.50
CA ARG A 309 -14.67 -27.78 -14.76
C ARG A 309 -14.84 -26.28 -14.87
N ARG A 310 -15.11 -25.62 -13.76
CA ARG A 310 -15.31 -24.17 -13.69
C ARG A 310 -14.01 -23.38 -13.84
N PHE A 311 -12.94 -23.82 -13.17
CA PHE A 311 -11.67 -23.10 -13.13
C PHE A 311 -10.71 -23.47 -14.26
N PHE A 312 -10.92 -24.58 -14.94
CA PHE A 312 -10.04 -25.06 -15.99
C PHE A 312 -10.84 -25.42 -17.24
N THR A 313 -10.61 -24.73 -18.34
CA THR A 313 -11.11 -25.18 -19.66
C THR A 313 -10.43 -26.48 -20.05
N ALA A 314 -10.99 -27.21 -21.02
CA ALA A 314 -10.39 -28.45 -21.49
C ALA A 314 -8.95 -28.26 -22.06
N GLY A 315 -8.64 -27.08 -22.60
CA GLY A 315 -7.30 -26.73 -23.03
C GLY A 315 -6.36 -26.44 -21.85
N GLN A 316 -6.85 -25.75 -20.81
CA GLN A 316 -6.10 -25.48 -19.58
C GLN A 316 -5.80 -26.75 -18.81
N LEU A 317 -6.74 -27.69 -18.72
CA LEU A 317 -6.52 -29.00 -18.12
C LEU A 317 -5.45 -29.79 -18.89
N ARG A 318 -5.49 -29.77 -20.23
CA ARG A 318 -4.43 -30.43 -21.05
C ARG A 318 -3.07 -29.75 -20.85
N ARG A 319 -3.03 -28.44 -20.72
CA ARG A 319 -1.79 -27.69 -20.44
C ARG A 319 -1.31 -27.86 -19.01
N ALA A 320 -2.21 -27.99 -18.05
CA ALA A 320 -1.85 -28.33 -16.68
C ALA A 320 -1.30 -29.76 -16.55
N ASP A 321 -1.72 -30.64 -17.45
CA ASP A 321 -1.27 -32.04 -17.53
C ASP A 321 0.04 -32.19 -18.33
N THR A 322 0.42 -31.24 -19.18
CA THR A 322 1.63 -31.27 -19.99
C THR A 322 2.49 -30.04 -19.71
N VAL A 323 3.70 -30.34 -19.33
CA VAL A 323 4.76 -29.38 -19.00
C VAL A 323 5.12 -28.45 -20.17
N ASP A 324 4.84 -28.86 -21.40
CA ASP A 324 5.33 -28.22 -22.62
C ASP A 324 4.50 -27.03 -23.10
N ASP A 325 3.22 -26.98 -22.78
CA ASP A 325 2.31 -25.97 -23.34
C ASP A 325 2.45 -24.60 -22.71
N ASN A 326 3.19 -24.48 -21.58
CA ASN A 326 3.24 -23.24 -20.81
C ASN A 326 4.30 -22.22 -21.27
N PHE A 327 5.29 -22.64 -22.02
CA PHE A 327 6.40 -21.77 -22.42
C PHE A 327 6.52 -21.52 -23.93
N GLY A 328 5.56 -21.98 -24.73
CA GLY A 328 5.64 -21.80 -26.18
C GLY A 328 6.83 -22.49 -26.82
N PHE A 329 7.55 -23.31 -26.08
CA PHE A 329 8.55 -24.20 -26.62
C PHE A 329 7.83 -25.46 -27.14
N ALA A 330 7.72 -25.57 -28.43
CA ALA A 330 7.12 -26.73 -29.12
C ALA A 330 7.94 -27.99 -28.85
N PHE A 331 7.78 -28.61 -27.70
CA PHE A 331 8.25 -29.97 -27.45
C PHE A 331 7.26 -31.04 -27.93
N GLY A 332 6.24 -30.65 -28.69
CA GLY A 332 5.14 -31.46 -29.16
C GLY A 332 5.52 -32.66 -30.04
N ALA A 333 6.80 -33.02 -30.12
CA ALA A 333 7.29 -34.20 -30.78
C ALA A 333 7.91 -35.27 -29.84
N PHE A 334 7.90 -35.00 -28.49
CA PHE A 334 8.46 -35.98 -27.55
C PHE A 334 7.43 -36.99 -27.09
N PRO A 335 7.77 -38.31 -27.12
CA PRO A 335 6.95 -39.30 -26.47
C PRO A 335 6.96 -39.11 -24.94
N ASP A 336 5.76 -39.23 -24.32
CA ASP A 336 5.58 -39.51 -22.92
C ASP A 336 6.61 -40.49 -22.42
N PRO A 337 7.49 -40.29 -21.66
CA PRO A 337 7.73 -40.09 -20.28
C PRO A 337 8.59 -38.90 -19.93
N PHE A 338 9.01 -38.11 -20.94
CA PHE A 338 9.75 -36.87 -20.68
C PHE A 338 8.79 -35.70 -20.39
N ASN A 339 7.52 -35.87 -20.83
CA ASN A 339 6.38 -34.99 -20.58
C ASN A 339 5.41 -35.64 -19.59
N ALA A 340 5.88 -36.06 -18.42
CA ALA A 340 5.00 -36.63 -17.41
C ALA A 340 3.94 -35.60 -17.04
N PRO A 341 2.62 -35.93 -17.16
CA PRO A 341 1.59 -35.00 -16.78
C PRO A 341 1.74 -34.63 -15.30
N TYR A 342 1.74 -33.33 -14.98
CA TYR A 342 1.69 -32.91 -13.60
C TYR A 342 0.28 -33.09 -13.06
N VAL A 343 0.10 -34.11 -12.25
CA VAL A 343 -1.12 -34.30 -11.46
C VAL A 343 -0.91 -33.63 -10.10
N ARG A 344 -1.68 -32.61 -9.79
CA ARG A 344 -1.68 -32.00 -8.46
C ARG A 344 -2.17 -33.04 -7.44
N THR A 345 -1.26 -33.60 -6.69
CA THR A 345 -1.53 -34.65 -5.69
C THR A 345 -1.84 -34.06 -4.31
N SER A 346 -1.65 -32.77 -4.11
CA SER A 346 -1.79 -32.09 -2.82
C SER A 346 -2.45 -30.75 -2.98
N ASN A 347 -3.28 -30.33 -2.00
CA ASN A 347 -3.82 -28.97 -1.90
C ASN A 347 -2.79 -27.96 -1.34
N GLU A 348 -1.59 -28.40 -1.02
CA GLU A 348 -0.52 -27.52 -0.58
C GLU A 348 -0.07 -26.59 -1.71
N VAL A 349 0.03 -25.30 -1.40
CA VAL A 349 0.48 -24.27 -2.34
C VAL A 349 1.95 -24.01 -2.06
N LEU A 350 2.81 -24.52 -2.93
CA LEU A 350 4.26 -24.39 -2.79
C LEU A 350 4.70 -22.92 -2.80
N SER A 351 5.79 -22.62 -2.09
CA SER A 351 6.37 -21.29 -2.00
C SER A 351 5.39 -20.21 -1.51
N SER A 352 4.49 -20.57 -0.61
CA SER A 352 3.52 -19.63 -0.03
C SER A 352 3.82 -19.25 1.43
N GLY A 353 4.82 -19.88 2.03
CA GLY A 353 5.29 -19.58 3.37
C GLY A 353 6.25 -18.39 3.42
N ALA A 354 6.61 -17.98 4.64
CA ALA A 354 7.67 -17.01 4.93
C ALA A 354 8.01 -17.04 6.41
N SER A 355 9.20 -16.57 6.76
CA SER A 355 9.59 -16.28 8.15
C SER A 355 10.19 -14.88 8.25
N GLY A 356 10.23 -14.33 9.46
CA GLY A 356 10.82 -13.02 9.63
C GLY A 356 10.84 -12.52 11.06
N ASN A 357 11.50 -11.38 11.21
CA ASN A 357 11.56 -10.63 12.46
C ASN A 357 11.52 -9.13 12.21
N PHE A 358 11.17 -8.37 13.23
CA PHE A 358 11.21 -6.92 13.17
C PHE A 358 11.56 -6.29 14.51
N VAL A 359 12.08 -5.07 14.43
CA VAL A 359 12.30 -4.18 15.56
C VAL A 359 11.85 -2.78 15.16
N ASN A 360 11.00 -2.16 15.97
CA ASN A 360 10.60 -0.77 15.85
C ASN A 360 10.92 -0.05 17.14
N ALA A 361 11.69 1.03 17.05
CA ALA A 361 11.98 1.93 18.15
C ALA A 361 11.49 3.33 17.79
N SER A 362 10.75 3.94 18.68
CA SER A 362 10.29 5.33 18.51
C SER A 362 10.40 6.12 19.81
N GLY A 363 10.76 7.39 19.66
CA GLY A 363 10.92 8.31 20.77
C GLY A 363 10.34 9.67 20.42
N LEU A 364 9.69 10.30 21.40
CA LEU A 364 9.20 11.66 21.36
C LEU A 364 9.83 12.44 22.51
N VAL A 365 10.33 13.63 22.21
CA VAL A 365 10.85 14.55 23.22
C VAL A 365 10.22 15.93 23.02
N ARG A 366 9.67 16.50 24.07
CA ARG A 366 9.15 17.88 24.10
C ARG A 366 10.30 18.82 24.42
N VAL A 367 10.61 19.72 23.48
CA VAL A 367 11.65 20.74 23.61
C VAL A 367 10.96 22.09 23.82
N GLY A 368 10.63 22.39 25.07
CA GLY A 368 9.74 23.50 25.43
C GLY A 368 8.27 23.13 25.23
N GLU A 369 7.38 24.13 25.27
CA GLU A 369 5.92 23.89 25.28
C GLU A 369 5.33 23.55 23.91
N ARG A 370 5.96 24.02 22.81
CA ARG A 370 5.39 24.00 21.46
C ARG A 370 6.30 23.32 20.43
N ARG A 371 7.32 22.60 20.87
CA ARG A 371 8.29 21.97 20.00
C ARG A 371 8.48 20.51 20.37
N THR A 372 8.48 19.66 19.39
CA THR A 372 8.74 18.23 19.59
C THR A 372 9.80 17.72 18.62
N VAL A 373 10.60 16.78 19.10
CA VAL A 373 11.51 15.99 18.28
C VAL A 373 11.03 14.55 18.34
N ARG A 374 10.84 13.97 17.18
CA ARG A 374 10.47 12.56 17.02
C ARG A 374 11.62 11.83 16.34
N VAL A 375 11.98 10.68 16.89
CA VAL A 375 12.98 9.78 16.30
C VAL A 375 12.32 8.44 16.10
N ARG A 376 12.51 7.84 14.91
CA ARG A 376 12.05 6.49 14.58
C ARG A 376 13.18 5.68 14.00
N TYR A 377 13.19 4.41 14.33
CA TYR A 377 13.97 3.38 13.68
C TYR A 377 13.11 2.15 13.46
N GLN A 378 13.13 1.61 12.27
CA GLN A 378 12.38 0.41 11.88
C GLN A 378 13.31 -0.52 11.13
N ARG A 379 13.31 -1.76 11.53
CA ARG A 379 14.02 -2.85 10.85
C ARG A 379 13.09 -4.02 10.65
N ARG A 380 12.99 -4.49 9.44
CA ARG A 380 12.27 -5.70 9.06
C ARG A 380 13.19 -6.61 8.29
N ARG A 381 13.19 -7.89 8.64
CA ARG A 381 13.84 -8.96 7.88
C ARG A 381 12.82 -10.02 7.58
N MET A 382 12.72 -10.39 6.31
CA MET A 382 11.91 -11.50 5.83
C MET A 382 12.82 -12.49 5.13
N GLU A 383 12.56 -13.76 5.37
CA GLU A 383 13.28 -14.89 4.80
C GLU A 383 12.29 -15.81 4.09
N ASP A 384 12.74 -16.38 2.98
CA ASP A 384 12.00 -17.38 2.20
C ASP A 384 10.60 -16.93 1.75
N VAL A 385 10.45 -15.63 1.43
CA VAL A 385 9.21 -15.13 0.85
C VAL A 385 9.06 -15.71 -0.54
N GLY A 386 8.17 -16.66 -0.67
CA GLY A 386 7.95 -17.36 -1.92
C GLY A 386 7.02 -16.60 -2.88
N PHE A 387 7.05 -17.04 -4.13
CA PHE A 387 6.17 -16.58 -5.20
C PHE A 387 5.28 -17.74 -5.63
N PRO A 388 4.18 -18.01 -4.95
CA PRO A 388 3.36 -19.18 -5.21
C PRO A 388 2.80 -19.22 -6.64
N ASP A 389 2.61 -18.08 -7.28
CA ASP A 389 2.19 -18.00 -8.67
C ASP A 389 3.20 -18.64 -9.64
N PHE A 390 4.50 -18.48 -9.35
CA PHE A 390 5.57 -19.05 -10.17
C PHE A 390 6.01 -20.46 -9.73
N ALA A 391 5.63 -20.88 -8.54
CA ALA A 391 5.92 -22.21 -8.01
C ALA A 391 4.87 -23.26 -8.40
N GLN A 392 3.84 -22.86 -9.14
CA GLN A 392 2.84 -23.80 -9.63
C GLN A 392 3.44 -24.70 -10.70
N PRO A 393 2.92 -25.91 -10.85
CA PRO A 393 3.46 -26.90 -11.79
C PRO A 393 3.51 -26.46 -13.25
N TYR A 394 2.71 -25.50 -13.62
CA TYR A 394 2.71 -24.93 -14.97
C TYR A 394 3.91 -24.02 -15.24
N PHE A 395 4.57 -23.54 -14.16
CA PHE A 395 5.76 -22.72 -14.24
C PHE A 395 6.94 -23.51 -13.66
N PHE A 396 7.88 -23.88 -14.51
CA PHE A 396 9.13 -24.49 -14.07
C PHE A 396 10.05 -23.52 -13.35
N ASN A 397 9.66 -22.25 -13.24
CA ASN A 397 10.44 -21.21 -12.61
C ASN A 397 10.06 -21.09 -11.13
N ALA A 398 10.83 -21.70 -10.26
CA ALA A 398 10.72 -21.45 -8.83
C ALA A 398 11.36 -20.10 -8.51
N THR A 399 10.53 -19.10 -8.23
CA THR A 399 10.96 -17.76 -7.83
C THR A 399 10.73 -17.57 -6.33
N SER A 400 11.71 -17.01 -5.64
CA SER A 400 11.62 -16.67 -4.22
C SER A 400 12.49 -15.47 -3.85
N LEU A 401 12.22 -14.88 -2.69
CA LEU A 401 13.10 -13.94 -2.01
C LEU A 401 13.66 -14.64 -0.76
N PRO A 402 14.82 -15.32 -0.85
CA PRO A 402 15.48 -15.87 0.33
C PRO A 402 15.78 -14.83 1.39
N GLN A 403 15.92 -13.56 0.97
CA GLN A 403 16.11 -12.41 1.85
C GLN A 403 15.36 -11.19 1.28
N SER A 404 14.63 -10.49 2.16
CA SER A 404 14.01 -9.20 1.86
C SER A 404 14.03 -8.33 3.12
N ASP A 405 14.90 -7.33 3.13
CA ASP A 405 15.21 -6.48 4.27
C ASP A 405 14.79 -5.03 4.04
N LEU A 406 14.28 -4.40 5.09
CA LEU A 406 14.00 -2.97 5.17
C LEU A 406 14.63 -2.40 6.44
N ASP A 407 15.48 -1.39 6.30
CA ASP A 407 15.96 -0.55 7.39
C ASP A 407 15.50 0.89 7.12
N ARG A 408 14.85 1.53 8.10
CA ARG A 408 14.39 2.91 8.02
C ARG A 408 14.75 3.65 9.29
N ALA A 409 15.18 4.90 9.14
CA ALA A 409 15.39 5.81 10.24
C ALA A 409 14.88 7.20 9.86
N SER A 410 14.21 7.89 10.79
CA SER A 410 13.84 9.27 10.58
C SER A 410 13.93 10.10 11.85
N VAL A 411 14.20 11.39 11.65
CA VAL A 411 14.16 12.41 12.69
C VAL A 411 13.26 13.54 12.20
N ARG A 412 12.21 13.82 12.95
CA ARG A 412 11.27 14.91 12.66
C ARG A 412 11.29 15.93 13.80
N TYR A 413 11.60 17.15 13.45
CA TYR A 413 11.38 18.32 14.28
C TYR A 413 10.05 18.96 13.91
N GLU A 414 9.23 19.29 14.88
CA GLU A 414 7.96 19.95 14.70
C GLU A 414 7.82 21.11 15.69
N ALA A 415 7.45 22.28 15.18
CA ALA A 415 7.20 23.49 15.94
C ALA A 415 5.79 24.00 15.65
N GLN A 416 5.00 24.19 16.71
CA GLN A 416 3.61 24.66 16.65
C GLN A 416 3.53 26.14 17.05
N ALA A 417 2.58 26.87 16.46
CA ALA A 417 2.34 28.30 16.71
C ALA A 417 3.65 29.11 16.68
N VAL A 418 4.43 28.95 15.61
CA VAL A 418 5.75 29.60 15.45
C VAL A 418 5.61 31.10 15.38
N THR A 419 4.61 31.59 14.62
CA THR A 419 4.16 32.99 14.58
C THR A 419 2.62 32.98 14.47
N PRO A 420 1.95 34.12 14.62
CA PRO A 420 0.49 34.21 14.43
C PRO A 420 -0.02 33.73 13.09
N TRP A 421 0.81 33.76 12.05
CA TRP A 421 0.47 33.33 10.69
C TRP A 421 1.15 32.04 10.25
N LEU A 422 2.21 31.57 10.95
CA LEU A 422 2.86 30.27 10.73
C LEU A 422 2.47 29.33 11.88
N ALA A 423 1.42 28.56 11.64
CA ALA A 423 0.79 27.72 12.63
C ALA A 423 1.57 26.43 12.94
N ASN A 424 2.19 25.83 11.90
CA ASN A 424 3.03 24.63 12.08
C ASN A 424 4.20 24.65 11.11
N LEU A 425 5.36 24.23 11.59
CA LEU A 425 6.56 23.98 10.79
C LEU A 425 7.11 22.62 11.17
N SER A 426 7.29 21.73 10.20
CA SER A 426 7.97 20.46 10.42
C SER A 426 9.07 20.20 9.40
N VAL A 427 10.18 19.63 9.88
CA VAL A 427 11.30 19.19 9.07
C VAL A 427 11.57 17.74 9.41
N THR A 428 11.52 16.88 8.40
CA THR A 428 11.81 15.45 8.54
C THR A 428 13.02 15.12 7.70
N ALA A 429 14.07 14.59 8.31
CA ALA A 429 15.15 13.92 7.61
C ALA A 429 14.95 12.41 7.76
N HIS A 430 15.01 11.69 6.65
CA HIS A 430 14.79 10.26 6.62
C HIS A 430 15.82 9.52 5.78
N TYR A 431 15.99 8.25 6.11
CA TYR A 431 16.85 7.32 5.40
C TYR A 431 16.15 5.96 5.33
N GLN A 432 16.15 5.38 4.14
CA GLN A 432 15.64 4.03 3.90
C GLN A 432 16.71 3.23 3.17
N ARG A 433 16.84 1.96 3.53
CA ARG A 433 17.61 0.97 2.80
C ARG A 433 16.74 -0.26 2.59
N THR A 434 16.58 -0.65 1.34
CA THR A 434 16.01 -1.95 0.98
C THR A 434 17.10 -2.85 0.41
N GLU A 435 17.14 -4.09 0.84
CA GLU A 435 18.00 -5.12 0.28
C GLU A 435 17.19 -6.39 0.08
N ARG A 436 17.21 -6.91 -1.14
CA ARG A 436 16.52 -8.16 -1.46
C ARG A 436 17.38 -9.07 -2.32
N LEU A 437 17.33 -10.34 -2.04
CA LEU A 437 17.90 -11.40 -2.87
C LEU A 437 16.76 -12.07 -3.63
N LEU A 438 16.68 -11.82 -4.93
CA LEU A 438 15.76 -12.52 -5.84
C LEU A 438 16.44 -13.76 -6.38
N GLN A 439 15.85 -14.91 -6.16
CA GLN A 439 16.31 -16.19 -6.67
C GLN A 439 15.30 -16.76 -7.67
N ASN A 440 15.80 -17.12 -8.85
CA ASN A 440 15.03 -17.82 -9.89
C ASN A 440 15.73 -19.13 -10.20
N ARG A 441 15.01 -20.24 -10.15
CA ARG A 441 15.48 -21.54 -10.56
C ARG A 441 14.62 -22.02 -11.72
N LEU A 442 15.22 -22.19 -12.90
CA LEU A 442 14.56 -22.57 -14.13
C LEU A 442 15.20 -23.85 -14.70
N PRO A 443 14.56 -25.01 -14.57
CA PRO A 443 14.94 -26.22 -15.30
C PRO A 443 14.33 -26.18 -16.70
N VAL A 444 15.16 -26.26 -17.72
CA VAL A 444 14.72 -26.33 -19.12
C VAL A 444 15.13 -27.67 -19.71
N GLN A 445 14.20 -28.41 -20.31
CA GLN A 445 14.50 -29.66 -21.00
C GLN A 445 14.31 -29.46 -22.51
N PHE A 446 15.18 -30.05 -23.31
CA PHE A 446 15.11 -29.97 -24.78
C PHE A 446 15.78 -31.18 -25.43
N PRO A 447 15.34 -31.57 -26.66
CA PRO A 447 15.98 -32.57 -27.43
C PRO A 447 17.30 -32.08 -28.03
N ALA A 448 18.30 -32.90 -28.03
CA ALA A 448 19.56 -32.68 -28.75
C ALA A 448 19.83 -33.84 -29.68
N PRO A 449 20.01 -33.63 -31.00
CA PRO A 449 20.40 -34.68 -31.91
C PRO A 449 21.78 -35.23 -31.55
N THR A 450 21.95 -36.52 -31.64
CA THR A 450 23.24 -37.19 -31.41
C THR A 450 23.75 -37.79 -32.75
N ALA A 451 25.03 -38.03 -32.85
CA ALA A 451 25.61 -38.73 -33.97
C ALA A 451 25.40 -40.26 -33.91
N ASN A 452 24.76 -40.77 -32.86
CA ASN A 452 24.59 -42.21 -32.68
C ASN A 452 23.29 -42.72 -33.30
N ALA A 453 23.40 -43.67 -34.27
CA ALA A 453 22.25 -44.18 -34.97
C ALA A 453 21.25 -44.96 -34.07
N PHE A 454 21.70 -45.54 -32.95
CA PHE A 454 20.85 -46.29 -32.04
C PHE A 454 20.09 -45.41 -31.04
N PHE A 455 20.64 -44.23 -30.75
CA PHE A 455 19.99 -43.24 -29.89
C PHE A 455 20.15 -41.83 -30.49
N PRO A 456 19.38 -41.55 -31.54
CA PRO A 456 19.58 -40.34 -32.38
C PRO A 456 19.23 -39.05 -31.64
N ILE A 457 18.53 -39.14 -30.50
CA ILE A 457 18.10 -38.01 -29.69
C ILE A 457 18.47 -38.23 -28.21
N ALA A 458 19.25 -37.30 -27.67
CA ALA A 458 19.43 -37.15 -26.22
C ALA A 458 18.45 -36.12 -25.67
N VAL A 459 17.96 -36.33 -24.47
CA VAL A 459 17.15 -35.35 -23.75
C VAL A 459 18.03 -34.64 -22.74
N MET A 460 18.26 -33.37 -23.06
CA MET A 460 19.10 -32.48 -22.27
C MET A 460 18.28 -31.69 -21.27
N ARG A 461 18.88 -31.39 -20.13
CA ARG A 461 18.31 -30.51 -19.09
C ARG A 461 19.34 -29.44 -18.72
N LEU A 462 18.89 -28.21 -18.75
CA LEU A 462 19.61 -27.06 -18.19
C LEU A 462 18.94 -26.67 -16.86
N ASP A 463 19.67 -26.79 -15.77
CA ASP A 463 19.26 -26.21 -14.49
C ASP A 463 19.91 -24.83 -14.33
N ILE A 464 19.12 -23.78 -14.49
CA ILE A 464 19.56 -22.39 -14.41
C ILE A 464 19.18 -21.83 -13.05
N LEU A 465 20.17 -21.48 -12.25
CA LEU A 465 19.99 -20.79 -10.97
C LEU A 465 20.49 -19.37 -11.10
N SER A 466 19.59 -18.41 -11.04
CA SER A 466 19.90 -16.98 -11.05
C SER A 466 19.62 -16.36 -9.70
N GLN A 467 20.60 -15.67 -9.16
CA GLN A 467 20.49 -14.93 -7.88
C GLN A 467 20.85 -13.47 -8.12
N THR A 468 19.94 -12.55 -7.78
CA THR A 468 20.14 -11.11 -7.92
C THR A 468 19.99 -10.45 -6.56
N THR A 469 21.07 -9.92 -6.00
CA THR A 469 21.01 -9.04 -4.83
C THR A 469 20.80 -7.62 -5.30
N GLN A 470 19.66 -7.05 -4.98
CA GLN A 470 19.30 -5.67 -5.28
C GLN A 470 19.36 -4.84 -4.01
N ARG A 471 20.06 -3.69 -4.08
CA ARG A 471 20.17 -2.72 -2.99
C ARG A 471 19.72 -1.36 -3.44
N VAL A 472 18.87 -0.72 -2.63
CA VAL A 472 18.48 0.68 -2.85
C VAL A 472 18.66 1.46 -1.55
N TRP A 473 19.27 2.64 -1.65
CA TRP A 473 19.46 3.59 -0.55
C TRP A 473 18.72 4.87 -0.89
N THR A 474 17.86 5.32 0.01
CA THR A 474 17.00 6.49 -0.18
C THR A 474 17.16 7.47 0.99
N PRO A 475 18.17 8.34 1.00
CA PRO A 475 18.17 9.53 1.84
C PRO A 475 17.14 10.54 1.33
N GLY A 476 16.46 11.24 2.25
CA GLY A 476 15.51 12.27 1.90
C GLY A 476 15.27 13.30 3.01
N VAL A 477 14.70 14.43 2.62
CA VAL A 477 14.30 15.53 3.50
C VAL A 477 12.95 16.06 3.04
N ASP A 478 12.03 16.24 3.99
CA ASP A 478 10.74 16.88 3.80
C ASP A 478 10.63 18.11 4.72
N LEU A 479 10.20 19.22 4.16
CA LEU A 479 9.80 20.42 4.89
C LEU A 479 8.32 20.65 4.64
N LEU A 480 7.56 20.87 5.69
CA LEU A 480 6.14 21.19 5.64
C LEU A 480 5.89 22.44 6.51
N ALA A 481 5.22 23.43 5.96
CA ALA A 481 4.79 24.61 6.67
C ALA A 481 3.28 24.84 6.44
N VAL A 482 2.57 25.10 7.55
CA VAL A 482 1.14 25.38 7.54
C VAL A 482 0.93 26.82 7.98
N PHE A 483 0.35 27.60 7.11
CA PHE A 483 0.07 29.02 7.32
C PHE A 483 -1.43 29.25 7.52
N THR A 484 -1.75 30.15 8.43
CA THR A 484 -3.10 30.67 8.63
C THR A 484 -3.08 32.19 8.50
N PRO A 485 -2.90 32.71 7.27
CA PRO A 485 -2.74 34.15 7.04
C PRO A 485 -3.99 34.94 7.39
N VAL A 486 -5.17 34.33 7.22
CA VAL A 486 -6.48 34.88 7.61
C VAL A 486 -7.40 33.75 8.08
N ALA A 487 -8.41 34.07 8.87
CA ALA A 487 -9.24 33.12 9.61
C ALA A 487 -9.91 31.98 8.78
N ARG A 488 -10.05 32.16 7.47
CA ARG A 488 -10.75 31.19 6.57
C ARG A 488 -9.85 30.44 5.61
N HIS A 489 -8.53 30.65 5.68
CA HIS A 489 -7.56 30.02 4.83
C HIS A 489 -6.57 29.18 5.63
N VAL A 490 -6.28 27.99 5.15
CA VAL A 490 -5.20 27.14 5.63
C VAL A 490 -4.32 26.80 4.45
N LEU A 491 -3.18 27.51 4.33
CA LEU A 491 -2.22 27.29 3.27
C LEU A 491 -1.14 26.31 3.75
N THR A 492 -1.09 25.13 3.14
CA THR A 492 -0.06 24.13 3.35
C THR A 492 0.97 24.19 2.22
N THR A 493 2.24 24.39 2.56
CA THR A 493 3.34 24.39 1.59
C THR A 493 4.37 23.35 1.97
N GLY A 494 5.07 22.82 1.01
CA GLY A 494 6.12 21.85 1.29
C GLY A 494 7.21 21.81 0.24
N LEU A 495 8.36 21.31 0.69
CA LEU A 495 9.48 20.92 -0.14
C LEU A 495 9.83 19.49 0.17
N THR A 496 9.94 18.64 -0.85
CA THR A 496 10.41 17.27 -0.73
C THR A 496 11.65 17.09 -1.58
N ALA A 497 12.66 16.40 -1.04
CA ALA A 497 13.86 16.05 -1.80
C ALA A 497 14.32 14.65 -1.36
N TYR A 498 14.45 13.74 -2.32
CA TYR A 498 15.02 12.42 -2.06
C TYR A 498 15.90 11.94 -3.22
N ARG A 499 16.71 10.93 -2.95
CA ARG A 499 17.55 10.30 -3.95
C ARG A 499 17.63 8.81 -3.74
N ASP A 500 17.11 8.04 -4.69
CA ASP A 500 17.33 6.60 -4.78
C ASP A 500 18.66 6.32 -5.46
N ARG A 501 19.48 5.48 -4.84
CA ARG A 501 20.69 4.91 -5.43
C ARG A 501 20.54 3.41 -5.50
N SER A 502 20.66 2.84 -6.68
CA SER A 502 20.49 1.42 -6.92
C SER A 502 21.77 0.77 -7.39
N SER A 503 22.03 -0.42 -6.85
CA SER A 503 23.12 -1.30 -7.28
C SER A 503 22.65 -2.74 -7.23
N ASP A 504 22.97 -3.51 -8.29
CA ASP A 504 22.65 -4.93 -8.43
C ASP A 504 23.92 -5.77 -8.53
N VAL A 505 23.90 -6.91 -7.85
CA VAL A 505 24.90 -7.97 -8.03
C VAL A 505 24.14 -9.23 -8.47
N ARG A 506 24.44 -9.74 -9.66
CA ARG A 506 23.80 -10.95 -10.17
C ARG A 506 24.80 -12.05 -10.45
N THR A 507 24.44 -13.27 -10.10
CA THR A 507 25.11 -14.49 -10.52
C THR A 507 24.11 -15.43 -11.19
N THR A 508 24.52 -16.07 -12.27
CA THR A 508 23.74 -17.11 -12.94
C THR A 508 24.63 -18.35 -13.10
N SER A 509 24.20 -19.43 -12.49
CA SER A 509 24.83 -20.75 -12.63
C SER A 509 23.98 -21.62 -13.53
N THR A 510 24.56 -22.24 -14.53
CA THR A 510 23.88 -23.16 -15.44
C THR A 510 24.56 -24.54 -15.41
N THR A 511 23.82 -25.56 -15.00
CA THR A 511 24.26 -26.95 -15.03
C THR A 511 23.58 -27.65 -16.19
N THR A 512 24.36 -28.28 -17.06
CA THR A 512 23.85 -29.10 -18.18
C THR A 512 23.92 -30.58 -17.83
N SER A 513 22.79 -31.25 -17.97
CA SER A 513 22.69 -32.69 -17.71
C SER A 513 21.94 -33.40 -18.85
N MET A 514 22.21 -34.68 -19.05
CA MET A 514 21.39 -35.57 -19.87
C MET A 514 20.45 -36.36 -18.96
N VAL A 515 19.13 -36.27 -19.20
CA VAL A 515 18.10 -36.91 -18.38
C VAL A 515 17.51 -38.17 -19.02
N GLY A 516 17.82 -38.37 -20.28
CA GLY A 516 17.38 -39.54 -21.01
C GLY A 516 17.78 -39.52 -22.49
N GLN A 517 17.32 -40.52 -23.22
CA GLN A 517 17.57 -40.69 -24.67
C GLN A 517 16.40 -41.39 -25.34
N VAL A 518 16.26 -41.23 -26.66
CA VAL A 518 15.35 -42.01 -27.47
C VAL A 518 16.16 -43.08 -28.18
N VAL A 519 15.82 -44.34 -27.94
CA VAL A 519 16.48 -45.53 -28.52
C VAL A 519 15.65 -46.04 -29.67
N LEU A 520 16.26 -46.28 -30.83
CA LEU A 520 15.61 -46.97 -31.97
C LEU A 520 15.63 -48.46 -31.75
N GLY A 521 14.52 -49.05 -31.38
CA GLY A 521 14.34 -50.50 -31.24
C GLY A 521 13.56 -51.07 -32.40
N ALA A 522 13.48 -52.41 -32.49
CA ALA A 522 12.77 -53.16 -33.54
C ALA A 522 11.26 -52.84 -33.65
N ARG A 523 10.67 -52.23 -32.61
CA ARG A 523 9.27 -51.76 -32.57
C ARG A 523 9.11 -50.24 -32.75
N GLY A 524 10.18 -49.54 -33.16
CA GLY A 524 10.25 -48.10 -33.32
C GLY A 524 10.97 -47.38 -32.20
N PRO A 525 10.94 -46.03 -32.19
CA PRO A 525 11.62 -45.22 -31.18
C PRO A 525 10.99 -45.45 -29.80
N ALA A 526 11.83 -45.70 -28.78
CA ALA A 526 11.44 -45.89 -27.41
C ALA A 526 12.23 -44.94 -26.48
N PRO A 527 11.58 -44.22 -25.58
CA PRO A 527 12.24 -43.35 -24.62
C PRO A 527 12.88 -44.18 -23.50
N VAL A 528 14.08 -43.77 -23.10
CA VAL A 528 14.78 -44.29 -21.91
C VAL A 528 15.08 -43.12 -20.99
N VAL A 529 14.43 -43.08 -19.85
CA VAL A 529 14.66 -42.08 -18.80
C VAL A 529 15.76 -42.56 -17.87
N PHE A 530 16.74 -41.72 -17.58
CA PHE A 530 17.79 -42.07 -16.64
C PHE A 530 17.33 -41.99 -15.22
N PRO A 531 17.70 -42.91 -14.31
CA PRO A 531 17.33 -42.87 -12.91
C PRO A 531 17.84 -41.63 -12.19
N SER A 532 18.96 -41.06 -12.68
CA SER A 532 19.53 -39.80 -12.24
C SER A 532 20.08 -39.03 -13.43
N PRO A 533 19.96 -37.69 -13.48
CA PRO A 533 20.59 -36.85 -14.49
C PRO A 533 22.10 -37.07 -14.55
N VAL A 534 22.64 -37.26 -15.77
CA VAL A 534 24.08 -37.36 -16.01
C VAL A 534 24.62 -35.98 -16.34
N GLN A 535 25.36 -35.37 -15.40
CA GLN A 535 25.94 -34.03 -15.61
C GLN A 535 27.04 -34.05 -16.67
N LEU A 536 26.99 -33.14 -17.65
CA LEU A 536 27.88 -33.09 -18.81
C LEU A 536 29.01 -32.05 -18.66
N GLY A 537 29.57 -31.92 -17.49
CA GLY A 537 30.68 -30.98 -17.24
C GLY A 537 30.40 -30.09 -16.03
N PRO A 538 31.34 -29.20 -15.65
CA PRO A 538 31.16 -28.29 -14.55
C PRO A 538 30.06 -27.26 -14.86
N ALA A 539 29.39 -26.75 -13.82
CA ALA A 539 28.44 -25.65 -13.99
C ALA A 539 29.12 -24.39 -14.54
N SER A 540 28.54 -23.78 -15.54
CA SER A 540 28.99 -22.47 -16.03
C SER A 540 28.51 -21.39 -15.05
N LEU A 541 29.34 -20.37 -14.82
CA LEU A 541 29.02 -19.23 -13.98
C LEU A 541 29.15 -17.92 -14.78
N ALA A 542 28.06 -17.17 -14.83
CA ALA A 542 28.01 -15.85 -15.46
C ALA A 542 27.61 -14.78 -14.43
N ARG A 543 27.99 -13.53 -14.70
CA ARG A 543 27.63 -12.36 -13.88
C ARG A 543 27.01 -11.26 -14.74
N PRO A 544 25.87 -11.52 -15.40
CA PRO A 544 25.20 -10.51 -16.21
C PRO A 544 24.54 -9.47 -15.31
N VAL A 545 24.70 -8.19 -15.63
CA VAL A 545 23.98 -7.09 -14.99
C VAL A 545 22.75 -6.76 -15.85
N ARG A 546 21.57 -6.67 -15.25
CA ARG A 546 20.33 -6.35 -15.97
C ARG A 546 19.95 -4.87 -15.87
N VAL A 547 20.28 -4.21 -14.77
CA VAL A 547 20.09 -2.77 -14.59
C VAL A 547 21.42 -2.22 -14.08
N PRO A 548 21.99 -1.18 -14.74
CA PRO A 548 23.27 -0.63 -14.36
C PRO A 548 23.17 0.09 -13.00
N ASP A 549 24.30 0.39 -12.38
CA ASP A 549 24.32 1.30 -11.24
C ASP A 549 23.70 2.63 -11.65
N ALA A 550 22.61 2.98 -10.98
CA ALA A 550 21.82 4.14 -11.35
C ALA A 550 21.27 4.87 -10.11
N SER A 551 20.86 6.10 -10.32
CA SER A 551 20.18 6.88 -9.29
C SER A 551 19.04 7.70 -9.88
N LEU A 552 17.98 7.86 -9.10
CA LEU A 552 16.90 8.79 -9.34
C LEU A 552 16.92 9.84 -8.24
N ARG A 553 16.94 11.11 -8.58
CA ARG A 553 16.80 12.25 -7.67
C ARG A 553 15.54 13.00 -8.03
N ASP A 554 14.72 13.27 -7.02
CA ASP A 554 13.54 14.12 -7.15
C ASP A 554 13.62 15.28 -6.15
N VAL A 555 13.31 16.50 -6.62
CA VAL A 555 13.16 17.70 -5.81
C VAL A 555 11.86 18.36 -6.22
N ALA A 556 10.98 18.59 -5.26
CA ALA A 556 9.66 19.11 -5.55
C ALA A 556 9.22 20.16 -4.53
N VAL A 557 8.42 21.11 -5.01
CA VAL A 557 7.75 22.10 -4.19
C VAL A 557 6.25 22.06 -4.47
N PHE A 558 5.45 22.25 -3.41
CA PHE A 558 4.00 22.31 -3.55
C PHE A 558 3.39 23.33 -2.62
N ALA A 559 2.18 23.76 -3.00
CA ALA A 559 1.31 24.60 -2.18
C ALA A 559 -0.13 24.16 -2.37
N GLN A 560 -0.88 24.06 -1.28
CA GLN A 560 -2.31 23.75 -1.25
C GLN A 560 -3.00 24.71 -0.30
N ASP A 561 -4.06 25.39 -0.75
CA ASP A 561 -4.91 26.22 0.08
C ASP A 561 -6.28 25.56 0.30
N GLU A 562 -6.71 25.54 1.53
CA GLU A 562 -8.05 25.21 1.95
C GLU A 562 -8.77 26.52 2.31
N TRP A 563 -9.68 26.94 1.46
CA TRP A 563 -10.44 28.17 1.64
C TRP A 563 -11.90 27.88 2.00
N ARG A 564 -12.27 28.19 3.24
CA ARG A 564 -13.65 28.11 3.71
C ARG A 564 -14.40 29.41 3.32
N PHE A 565 -14.83 29.52 2.06
CA PHE A 565 -15.49 30.70 1.52
C PHE A 565 -16.93 30.88 2.02
N HIS A 566 -17.55 29.82 2.53
CA HIS A 566 -18.86 29.85 3.15
C HIS A 566 -18.86 28.96 4.41
N SER A 567 -19.76 29.21 5.38
CA SER A 567 -19.87 28.40 6.61
C SER A 567 -20.07 26.89 6.37
N ARG A 568 -20.61 26.51 5.20
CA ARG A 568 -20.90 25.13 4.79
C ARG A 568 -20.15 24.69 3.55
N MET A 569 -19.20 25.48 3.02
CA MET A 569 -18.49 25.12 1.77
C MET A 569 -17.01 25.46 1.87
N SER A 570 -16.19 24.52 1.44
CA SER A 570 -14.74 24.66 1.37
C SER A 570 -14.25 24.37 -0.06
N LEU A 571 -13.31 25.18 -0.52
CA LEU A 571 -12.52 24.96 -1.73
C LEU A 571 -11.14 24.50 -1.29
N VAL A 572 -10.66 23.41 -1.89
CA VAL A 572 -9.27 22.95 -1.75
C VAL A 572 -8.63 23.01 -3.12
N ALA A 573 -7.53 23.75 -3.24
CA ALA A 573 -6.83 23.90 -4.51
C ALA A 573 -5.32 23.88 -4.28
N GLY A 574 -4.56 23.26 -5.18
CA GLY A 574 -3.12 23.18 -5.04
C GLY A 574 -2.36 22.91 -6.32
N LEU A 575 -1.07 23.21 -6.28
CA LEU A 575 -0.11 23.00 -7.36
C LEU A 575 1.18 22.39 -6.80
N ARG A 576 1.83 21.54 -7.62
CA ARG A 576 3.14 20.94 -7.35
C ARG A 576 3.99 20.93 -8.61
N GLY A 577 5.25 21.31 -8.43
CA GLY A 577 6.29 21.15 -9.45
C GLY A 577 7.37 20.19 -9.01
N ASP A 578 7.67 19.19 -9.85
CA ASP A 578 8.71 18.19 -9.63
C ASP A 578 9.84 18.34 -10.64
N PHE A 579 11.07 18.23 -10.16
CA PHE A 579 12.30 18.27 -10.94
C PHE A 579 13.09 17.00 -10.65
N TYR A 580 13.10 16.07 -11.60
CA TYR A 580 13.78 14.80 -11.38
C TYR A 580 14.82 14.48 -12.44
N ASN A 581 15.88 13.82 -11.98
CA ASN A 581 17.01 13.39 -12.76
C ASN A 581 17.24 11.90 -12.55
N VAL A 582 17.36 11.17 -13.64
CA VAL A 582 17.78 9.78 -13.65
C VAL A 582 19.20 9.73 -14.23
N THR A 583 20.14 9.17 -13.47
CA THR A 583 21.55 9.06 -13.88
C THR A 583 21.98 7.60 -13.83
N SER A 584 22.46 7.06 -14.94
CA SER A 584 23.12 5.77 -15.02
C SER A 584 24.65 5.93 -15.03
N LYS A 585 25.37 4.84 -14.73
CA LYS A 585 26.82 4.76 -14.77
C LYS A 585 27.26 3.61 -15.66
N ALA A 586 28.46 3.70 -16.24
CA ALA A 586 29.12 2.54 -16.82
C ALA A 586 29.21 1.42 -15.77
N THR A 587 28.65 0.26 -16.10
CA THR A 587 28.59 -0.87 -15.16
C THR A 587 29.08 -2.13 -15.86
N PRO A 588 30.17 -2.75 -15.37
CA PRO A 588 30.72 -3.97 -15.96
C PRO A 588 29.66 -5.09 -15.98
N GLY A 589 29.51 -5.76 -17.11
CA GLY A 589 28.54 -6.84 -17.30
C GLY A 589 27.15 -6.38 -17.74
N TYR A 590 26.91 -5.07 -17.93
CA TYR A 590 25.70 -4.55 -18.56
C TYR A 590 25.88 -4.49 -20.06
N ASP A 591 25.40 -5.51 -20.78
CA ASP A 591 25.58 -5.68 -22.22
C ASP A 591 24.24 -5.59 -22.95
N ILE A 592 23.97 -4.41 -23.51
CA ILE A 592 22.76 -4.12 -24.28
C ILE A 592 22.83 -4.78 -25.66
N ASN A 593 24.02 -4.80 -26.28
CA ASN A 593 24.20 -5.28 -27.65
C ASN A 593 23.87 -6.76 -27.76
N ALA A 594 24.22 -7.56 -26.74
CA ALA A 594 23.87 -8.98 -26.71
C ALA A 594 22.36 -9.20 -26.63
N VAL A 595 21.61 -8.28 -25.98
CA VAL A 595 20.14 -8.39 -25.83
C VAL A 595 19.41 -8.07 -27.13
N VAL A 596 19.85 -7.05 -27.88
CA VAL A 596 19.18 -6.59 -29.11
C VAL A 596 19.72 -7.25 -30.39
N ALA A 597 20.73 -8.12 -30.26
CA ALA A 597 21.35 -8.78 -31.39
C ALA A 597 20.36 -9.58 -32.24
N GLY A 598 20.30 -9.32 -33.53
CA GLY A 598 19.42 -10.01 -34.47
C GLY A 598 17.93 -9.68 -34.33
N ALA A 599 17.57 -8.63 -33.62
CA ALA A 599 16.19 -8.18 -33.47
C ALA A 599 15.55 -7.79 -34.81
N ARG A 600 14.31 -8.24 -35.02
CA ARG A 600 13.51 -7.96 -36.22
C ARG A 600 12.07 -7.58 -35.78
N PRO A 601 11.61 -6.36 -36.06
CA PRO A 601 12.38 -5.21 -36.60
C PRO A 601 13.55 -4.81 -35.69
N ALA A 602 14.52 -4.09 -36.22
CA ALA A 602 15.66 -3.59 -35.45
C ALA A 602 15.15 -2.58 -34.38
N ILE A 603 15.70 -2.68 -33.19
CA ILE A 603 15.41 -1.70 -32.12
C ILE A 603 16.03 -0.35 -32.49
N ASP A 604 15.26 0.73 -32.31
CA ASP A 604 15.77 2.09 -32.51
C ASP A 604 16.93 2.39 -31.54
N PRO A 605 18.18 2.59 -32.05
CA PRO A 605 19.33 2.85 -31.18
C PRO A 605 19.15 4.05 -30.26
N SER A 606 18.32 5.02 -30.64
CA SER A 606 18.06 6.22 -29.84
C SER A 606 17.25 5.94 -28.57
N THR A 607 16.60 4.77 -28.46
CA THR A 607 15.90 4.34 -27.26
C THR A 607 16.82 3.66 -26.24
N LEU A 608 18.02 3.25 -26.70
CA LEU A 608 18.96 2.53 -25.85
C LEU A 608 19.77 3.50 -24.97
N PRO A 609 20.11 3.15 -23.73
CA PRO A 609 20.94 3.99 -22.87
C PRO A 609 22.40 4.03 -23.36
N ASP A 610 23.09 5.16 -23.08
CA ASP A 610 24.53 5.23 -23.26
C ASP A 610 25.24 4.25 -22.32
N PRO A 611 26.04 3.31 -22.81
CA PRO A 611 26.74 2.34 -21.97
C PRO A 611 27.78 3.00 -21.04
N ASN A 612 28.27 4.21 -21.39
CA ASN A 612 29.19 4.99 -20.54
C ASN A 612 28.49 5.75 -19.41
N GLY A 613 27.16 5.75 -19.44
CA GLY A 613 26.33 6.47 -18.48
C GLY A 613 25.86 7.83 -18.99
N ALA A 614 24.65 8.19 -18.58
CA ALA A 614 24.02 9.45 -18.96
C ALA A 614 23.10 9.97 -17.86
N THR A 615 22.71 11.24 -17.97
CA THR A 615 21.71 11.88 -17.10
C THR A 615 20.51 12.30 -17.92
N TYR A 616 19.32 11.87 -17.50
CA TYR A 616 18.03 12.18 -18.11
C TYR A 616 17.24 13.09 -17.16
N THR A 617 17.03 14.35 -17.56
CA THR A 617 16.31 15.36 -16.77
C THR A 617 14.90 15.54 -17.29
N ARG A 618 13.94 15.59 -16.37
CA ARG A 618 12.51 15.81 -16.68
C ARG A 618 11.87 16.68 -15.62
N LYS A 619 10.72 17.28 -15.98
CA LYS A 619 9.91 18.12 -15.09
C LYS A 619 8.46 17.71 -15.18
N ALA A 620 7.72 17.87 -14.09
CA ALA A 620 6.28 17.67 -14.09
C ALA A 620 5.59 18.79 -13.31
N LEU A 621 4.39 19.14 -13.76
CA LEU A 621 3.48 20.06 -13.08
C LEU A 621 2.16 19.35 -12.87
N THR A 622 1.73 19.27 -11.62
CA THR A 622 0.46 18.68 -11.21
C THR A 622 -0.32 19.64 -10.33
N GLY A 623 -1.62 19.43 -10.26
CA GLY A 623 -2.47 20.23 -9.40
C GLY A 623 -3.86 19.65 -9.37
N ASP A 624 -4.64 20.07 -8.39
CA ASP A 624 -6.04 19.73 -8.27
C ASP A 624 -6.85 20.87 -7.66
N VAL A 625 -8.15 20.80 -7.90
CA VAL A 625 -9.14 21.66 -7.28
C VAL A 625 -10.36 20.83 -6.92
N GLY A 626 -10.85 21.01 -5.69
CA GLY A 626 -12.04 20.33 -5.21
C GLY A 626 -12.90 21.23 -4.34
N VAL A 627 -14.20 21.00 -4.37
CA VAL A 627 -15.18 21.69 -3.52
C VAL A 627 -15.91 20.65 -2.69
N VAL A 628 -16.02 20.92 -1.40
CA VAL A 628 -16.84 20.15 -0.48
C VAL A 628 -17.95 21.03 0.05
N ALA A 629 -19.19 20.56 -0.03
CA ALA A 629 -20.33 21.18 0.63
C ALA A 629 -20.71 20.39 1.88
N ASN A 630 -20.82 21.09 3.00
CA ASN A 630 -21.12 20.52 4.31
C ASN A 630 -22.57 20.81 4.68
N ALA A 631 -23.50 20.03 4.12
CA ALA A 631 -24.95 20.23 4.29
C ALA A 631 -25.40 19.83 5.70
N GLY A 632 -25.03 20.63 6.73
CA GLY A 632 -25.47 20.42 8.11
C GLY A 632 -24.91 19.18 8.80
N GLY A 633 -23.78 18.62 8.31
CA GLY A 633 -23.09 17.44 8.87
C GLY A 633 -23.74 16.08 8.58
N LYS A 634 -24.89 16.04 7.88
CA LYS A 634 -25.57 14.79 7.53
C LYS A 634 -25.12 14.22 6.20
N ILE A 635 -24.93 15.07 5.20
CA ILE A 635 -24.44 14.71 3.88
C ILE A 635 -23.42 15.77 3.47
N SER A 636 -22.26 15.34 2.98
CA SER A 636 -21.18 16.22 2.51
C SER A 636 -20.83 15.84 1.06
N PRO A 637 -21.52 16.40 0.05
CA PRO A 637 -21.18 16.16 -1.32
C PRO A 637 -19.89 16.89 -1.71
N PHE A 638 -19.13 16.32 -2.66
CA PHE A 638 -17.93 16.92 -3.19
C PHE A 638 -17.76 16.63 -4.69
N VAL A 639 -16.96 17.48 -5.31
CA VAL A 639 -16.40 17.26 -6.64
C VAL A 639 -14.93 17.68 -6.62
N ARG A 640 -14.08 16.91 -7.30
CA ARG A 640 -12.66 17.21 -7.48
C ARG A 640 -12.22 16.93 -8.90
N VAL A 641 -11.39 17.80 -9.44
CA VAL A 641 -10.72 17.63 -10.73
C VAL A 641 -9.22 17.82 -10.50
N GLY A 642 -8.41 16.93 -11.03
CA GLY A 642 -6.97 17.00 -10.83
C GLY A 642 -6.18 16.40 -11.98
N ARG A 643 -4.91 16.80 -12.05
CA ARG A 643 -3.91 16.22 -12.93
C ARG A 643 -2.87 15.48 -12.13
N SER A 644 -2.61 14.24 -12.52
CA SER A 644 -1.60 13.36 -11.91
C SER A 644 -0.51 12.99 -12.91
N TYR A 645 0.61 12.47 -12.39
CA TYR A 645 1.69 11.97 -13.24
C TYR A 645 2.47 10.85 -12.54
N ARG A 646 3.19 10.07 -13.35
CA ARG A 646 4.18 9.09 -12.93
C ARG A 646 5.39 9.15 -13.85
N HIS A 647 6.58 9.27 -13.31
CA HIS A 647 7.80 9.14 -14.12
C HIS A 647 8.19 7.65 -14.25
N PRO A 648 8.84 7.28 -15.38
CA PRO A 648 9.38 5.93 -15.54
C PRO A 648 10.46 5.64 -14.49
N ASN A 649 10.50 4.42 -13.99
CA ASN A 649 11.48 3.98 -13.02
C ASN A 649 12.75 3.39 -13.68
N LEU A 650 13.71 2.95 -12.86
CA LEU A 650 14.99 2.42 -13.38
C LEU A 650 14.82 1.07 -14.08
N GLU A 651 13.81 0.26 -13.73
CA GLU A 651 13.51 -0.99 -14.42
C GLU A 651 13.01 -0.72 -15.84
N GLU A 652 12.03 0.18 -15.99
CA GLU A 652 11.44 0.53 -17.29
C GLU A 652 12.48 1.17 -18.24
N MET A 653 13.40 1.96 -17.68
CA MET A 653 14.40 2.67 -18.49
C MET A 653 15.61 1.81 -18.85
N PHE A 654 16.06 0.93 -17.97
CA PHE A 654 17.39 0.32 -18.10
C PHE A 654 17.40 -1.21 -18.11
N PHE A 655 16.31 -1.91 -17.81
CA PHE A 655 16.36 -3.35 -17.75
C PHE A 655 16.78 -3.95 -19.11
N ALA A 656 17.82 -4.77 -19.10
CA ALA A 656 18.38 -5.44 -20.27
C ALA A 656 18.63 -6.92 -19.96
N GLY A 657 17.99 -7.84 -20.70
CA GLY A 657 18.31 -9.25 -20.60
C GLY A 657 17.10 -10.18 -20.54
N PRO A 658 17.35 -11.46 -20.25
CA PRO A 658 16.31 -12.48 -20.21
C PRO A 658 15.23 -12.18 -19.16
N ALA A 659 13.97 -12.33 -19.56
CA ALA A 659 12.77 -12.29 -18.73
C ALA A 659 12.04 -13.63 -18.83
N THR A 660 10.86 -13.77 -18.21
CA THR A 660 10.13 -15.03 -18.08
C THR A 660 9.83 -15.71 -19.41
N ALA A 661 9.61 -14.95 -20.49
CA ALA A 661 9.30 -15.53 -21.82
C ALA A 661 9.96 -14.74 -22.97
N GLY A 662 11.28 -14.61 -22.93
CA GLY A 662 12.07 -13.91 -23.95
C GLY A 662 13.10 -13.00 -23.32
N SER A 663 13.32 -11.83 -23.90
CA SER A 663 14.21 -10.80 -23.37
C SER A 663 13.54 -9.45 -23.35
N ILE A 664 13.99 -8.57 -22.48
CA ILE A 664 13.56 -7.18 -22.42
C ILE A 664 14.75 -6.28 -22.79
N ALA A 665 14.53 -5.34 -23.72
CA ALA A 665 15.46 -4.29 -24.07
C ALA A 665 15.14 -3.02 -23.27
N PRO A 666 16.15 -2.21 -22.90
CA PRO A 666 15.97 -0.95 -22.21
C PRO A 666 15.32 0.11 -23.12
N ASN A 667 14.64 1.11 -22.51
CA ASN A 667 14.11 2.26 -23.24
C ASN A 667 14.22 3.54 -22.42
N VAL A 668 15.20 4.39 -22.73
CA VAL A 668 15.37 5.68 -22.04
C VAL A 668 14.44 6.78 -22.54
N LYS A 669 13.70 6.53 -23.64
CA LYS A 669 12.72 7.45 -24.21
C LYS A 669 11.29 7.26 -23.71
N VAL A 670 11.06 6.30 -22.82
CA VAL A 670 9.74 6.14 -22.18
C VAL A 670 9.31 7.47 -21.57
N ARG A 671 8.12 7.93 -21.97
CA ARG A 671 7.53 9.17 -21.48
C ARG A 671 6.82 8.95 -20.15
N PRO A 672 6.73 9.98 -19.29
CA PRO A 672 5.90 9.92 -18.08
C PRO A 672 4.43 9.64 -18.43
N GLU A 673 3.79 8.81 -17.64
CA GLU A 673 2.33 8.68 -17.68
C GLU A 673 1.69 9.89 -17.01
N THR A 674 0.60 10.38 -17.59
CA THR A 674 -0.19 11.49 -17.04
C THR A 674 -1.65 11.08 -16.92
N GLY A 675 -2.34 11.59 -15.90
CA GLY A 675 -3.77 11.32 -15.68
C GLY A 675 -4.55 12.62 -15.47
N ASN A 676 -5.73 12.72 -16.11
CA ASN A 676 -6.75 13.68 -15.76
C ASN A 676 -7.85 12.94 -14.98
N ASN A 677 -8.12 13.40 -13.77
CA ASN A 677 -8.93 12.69 -12.80
C ASN A 677 -10.15 13.55 -12.43
N VAL A 678 -11.31 12.94 -12.43
CA VAL A 678 -12.56 13.53 -11.93
C VAL A 678 -13.13 12.59 -10.89
N ASP A 679 -13.29 13.08 -9.67
CA ASP A 679 -13.94 12.37 -8.58
C ASP A 679 -15.16 13.16 -8.12
N VAL A 680 -16.29 12.48 -7.93
CA VAL A 680 -17.54 13.04 -7.42
C VAL A 680 -18.10 12.10 -6.38
N GLY A 681 -18.61 12.64 -5.29
CA GLY A 681 -19.19 11.77 -4.27
C GLY A 681 -19.90 12.53 -3.18
N ALA A 682 -20.41 11.76 -2.22
CA ALA A 682 -21.01 12.29 -1.01
C ALA A 682 -20.70 11.35 0.16
N THR A 683 -20.23 11.93 1.25
CA THR A 683 -20.17 11.24 2.54
C THR A 683 -21.49 11.44 3.28
N ILE A 684 -21.96 10.38 3.93
CA ILE A 684 -23.25 10.29 4.62
C ILE A 684 -22.99 10.04 6.11
N ASN A 685 -23.55 10.84 6.97
CA ASN A 685 -23.49 10.65 8.41
C ASN A 685 -24.87 10.92 9.03
N LEU A 686 -25.71 9.89 8.99
CA LEU A 686 -27.03 9.86 9.57
C LEU A 686 -26.97 9.07 10.88
N ARG A 687 -27.96 9.22 11.73
CA ARG A 687 -28.04 8.52 13.03
C ARG A 687 -27.89 7.00 12.92
N HIS A 688 -28.36 6.41 11.83
CA HIS A 688 -28.39 4.96 11.63
C HIS A 688 -27.64 4.52 10.37
N LEU A 689 -26.90 5.41 9.71
CA LEU A 689 -26.14 5.08 8.51
C LEU A 689 -24.95 6.05 8.36
N THR A 690 -23.75 5.53 8.45
CA THR A 690 -22.51 6.25 8.07
C THR A 690 -21.91 5.59 6.85
N GLY A 691 -21.29 6.37 5.95
CA GLY A 691 -20.69 5.81 4.75
C GLY A 691 -20.59 6.83 3.62
N GLY A 692 -20.64 6.35 2.37
CA GLY A 692 -20.57 7.23 1.22
C GLY A 692 -20.82 6.54 -0.12
N VAL A 693 -21.02 7.37 -1.12
CA VAL A 693 -21.15 7.00 -2.55
C VAL A 693 -20.16 7.85 -3.33
N PHE A 694 -19.31 7.21 -4.12
CA PHE A 694 -18.21 7.86 -4.83
C PHE A 694 -18.16 7.36 -6.26
N GLY A 695 -18.10 8.28 -7.22
CA GLY A 695 -17.91 8.00 -8.64
C GLY A 695 -16.59 8.59 -9.11
N PHE A 696 -15.93 7.95 -10.06
CA PHE A 696 -14.70 8.47 -10.64
C PHE A 696 -14.59 8.18 -12.13
N VAL A 697 -13.92 9.09 -12.84
CA VAL A 697 -13.49 8.92 -14.23
C VAL A 697 -12.06 9.44 -14.35
N ASN A 698 -11.15 8.53 -14.70
CA ASN A 698 -9.73 8.83 -14.85
C ASN A 698 -9.32 8.54 -16.30
N GLN A 699 -8.74 9.54 -16.98
CA GLN A 699 -8.18 9.40 -18.32
C GLN A 699 -6.65 9.46 -18.21
N TYR A 700 -5.99 8.33 -18.43
CA TYR A 700 -4.55 8.21 -18.43
C TYR A 700 -4.01 8.28 -19.85
N LYS A 701 -2.90 9.00 -20.04
CA LYS A 701 -2.18 9.13 -21.29
C LYS A 701 -0.78 8.56 -21.18
N ASP A 702 -0.25 8.10 -22.29
CA ASP A 702 1.09 7.52 -22.38
C ASP A 702 1.29 6.32 -21.44
N PHE A 703 0.27 5.48 -21.32
CA PHE A 703 0.31 4.32 -20.42
C PHE A 703 1.43 3.36 -20.81
N VAL A 704 2.27 2.98 -19.84
CA VAL A 704 3.48 2.18 -20.07
C VAL A 704 3.20 0.70 -19.80
N ALA A 705 3.58 -0.16 -20.75
CA ALA A 705 3.77 -1.58 -20.50
C ALA A 705 5.23 -1.95 -20.73
N GLN A 706 5.80 -2.75 -19.83
CA GLN A 706 7.21 -3.15 -19.87
C GLN A 706 7.43 -4.41 -20.71
N ASP A 707 6.42 -5.27 -20.81
CA ASP A 707 6.46 -6.62 -21.34
C ASP A 707 5.84 -6.78 -22.74
N LEU A 708 5.58 -5.67 -23.43
CA LEU A 708 5.08 -5.72 -24.80
C LEU A 708 6.19 -6.10 -25.76
N VAL A 709 5.95 -7.16 -26.52
CA VAL A 709 6.88 -7.61 -27.57
C VAL A 709 6.88 -6.59 -28.70
N VAL A 710 8.04 -6.03 -28.97
CA VAL A 710 8.26 -5.03 -30.04
C VAL A 710 9.06 -5.59 -31.21
N ALA A 711 9.74 -6.70 -31.00
CA ALA A 711 10.56 -7.38 -32.01
C ALA A 711 10.71 -8.88 -31.68
N THR A 712 11.27 -9.64 -32.61
CA THR A 712 11.68 -11.00 -32.40
C THR A 712 13.20 -11.13 -32.57
N THR A 713 13.82 -12.04 -31.82
CA THR A 713 15.25 -12.39 -31.91
C THR A 713 15.38 -13.88 -32.18
N PRO A 714 16.56 -14.41 -32.57
CA PRO A 714 16.78 -15.83 -32.67
C PRO A 714 16.49 -16.63 -31.41
N SER A 715 16.49 -15.96 -30.24
CA SER A 715 16.21 -16.53 -28.92
C SER A 715 14.76 -16.32 -28.44
N GLY A 716 13.89 -15.75 -29.27
CA GLY A 716 12.47 -15.54 -28.94
C GLY A 716 12.01 -14.08 -29.00
N GLY A 717 10.89 -13.77 -28.35
CA GLY A 717 10.35 -12.41 -28.30
C GLY A 717 11.27 -11.42 -27.57
N LEU A 718 11.34 -10.20 -28.09
CA LEU A 718 12.04 -9.08 -27.46
C LEU A 718 11.01 -8.01 -27.07
N ALA A 719 10.80 -7.85 -25.79
CA ALA A 719 9.94 -6.81 -25.25
C ALA A 719 10.73 -5.52 -24.98
N GLN A 720 10.01 -4.41 -24.89
CA GLN A 720 10.57 -3.11 -24.51
C GLN A 720 9.50 -2.30 -23.77
N ALA A 721 9.89 -1.60 -22.70
CA ALA A 721 8.98 -0.67 -22.05
C ALA A 721 8.49 0.40 -23.06
N THR A 722 7.18 0.48 -23.28
CA THR A 722 6.59 1.27 -24.36
C THR A 722 5.36 2.01 -23.84
N ASN A 723 5.22 3.29 -24.22
CA ASN A 723 3.96 4.03 -24.07
C ASN A 723 3.01 3.56 -25.18
N TYR A 724 2.12 2.62 -24.87
CA TYR A 724 1.36 1.88 -25.90
C TYR A 724 -0.10 2.34 -26.02
N ALA A 725 -0.63 3.01 -25.01
CA ALA A 725 -2.05 3.32 -25.00
C ALA A 725 -2.40 4.54 -24.14
N ASP A 726 -3.54 5.14 -24.48
CA ASP A 726 -4.34 5.99 -23.59
C ASP A 726 -5.47 5.13 -22.99
N VAL A 727 -5.68 5.22 -21.68
CA VAL A 727 -6.60 4.34 -20.95
C VAL A 727 -7.59 5.15 -20.12
N ARG A 728 -8.88 4.81 -20.23
CA ARG A 728 -9.93 5.35 -19.35
C ARG A 728 -10.32 4.31 -18.33
N ILE A 729 -10.25 4.67 -17.03
CA ILE A 729 -10.76 3.85 -15.94
C ILE A 729 -11.84 4.65 -15.21
N SER A 730 -13.01 4.04 -15.05
CA SER A 730 -14.15 4.65 -14.38
C SER A 730 -14.84 3.66 -13.47
N GLY A 731 -15.55 4.16 -12.46
CA GLY A 731 -16.22 3.27 -11.53
C GLY A 731 -17.05 3.98 -10.47
N VAL A 732 -17.66 3.15 -9.64
CA VAL A 732 -18.43 3.57 -8.46
C VAL A 732 -17.97 2.77 -7.25
N GLU A 733 -17.74 3.45 -6.15
CA GLU A 733 -17.38 2.88 -4.86
C GLU A 733 -18.47 3.23 -3.85
N LEU A 734 -18.87 2.26 -3.05
CA LEU A 734 -19.94 2.39 -2.06
C LEU A 734 -19.42 1.89 -0.71
N SER A 735 -19.75 2.57 0.37
CA SER A 735 -19.50 2.07 1.72
C SER A 735 -20.63 2.48 2.64
N GLY A 736 -20.94 1.63 3.61
CA GLY A 736 -21.98 1.91 4.59
C GLY A 736 -21.85 1.06 5.83
N THR A 737 -22.10 1.68 6.98
CA THR A 737 -22.18 1.03 8.29
C THR A 737 -23.44 1.49 8.99
N SER A 738 -24.24 0.55 9.49
CA SER A 738 -25.51 0.80 10.15
C SER A 738 -25.54 0.10 11.51
N PRO A 739 -25.49 0.83 12.64
CA PRO A 739 -25.71 0.27 13.95
C PRO A 739 -27.22 0.14 14.21
N ILE A 740 -27.66 -1.04 14.67
CA ILE A 740 -29.03 -1.38 15.00
C ILE A 740 -29.05 -1.87 16.45
N THR A 741 -29.77 -1.19 17.32
CA THR A 741 -29.94 -1.67 18.71
C THR A 741 -30.80 -2.95 18.71
N LEU A 742 -30.27 -4.04 19.23
CA LEU A 742 -30.93 -5.33 19.34
C LEU A 742 -30.94 -5.80 20.80
N GLY A 743 -32.08 -5.64 21.45
CA GLY A 743 -32.18 -5.82 22.90
C GLY A 743 -31.30 -4.82 23.65
N GLN A 744 -30.37 -5.31 24.45
CA GLN A 744 -29.37 -4.47 25.12
C GLN A 744 -28.04 -4.32 24.34
N GLY A 745 -27.84 -5.10 23.29
CA GLY A 745 -26.62 -5.05 22.45
C GLY A 745 -26.82 -4.28 21.16
N VAL A 746 -25.77 -4.22 20.35
CA VAL A 746 -25.75 -3.55 19.04
C VAL A 746 -25.38 -4.53 17.95
N LEU A 747 -26.22 -4.63 16.93
CA LEU A 747 -25.93 -5.28 15.67
C LEU A 747 -25.41 -4.22 14.68
N THR A 748 -24.16 -4.32 14.32
CA THR A 748 -23.54 -3.46 13.29
C THR A 748 -23.53 -4.19 11.96
N LEU A 749 -24.23 -3.65 10.97
CA LEU A 749 -24.17 -4.10 9.59
C LEU A 749 -23.20 -3.19 8.84
N ALA A 750 -22.18 -3.78 8.19
CA ALA A 750 -21.22 -3.04 7.37
C ALA A 750 -21.17 -3.67 5.98
N ALA A 751 -21.12 -2.83 4.95
CA ALA A 751 -20.94 -3.27 3.58
C ALA A 751 -20.10 -2.24 2.81
N SER A 752 -19.21 -2.73 1.96
CA SER A 752 -18.50 -1.92 0.97
C SER A 752 -18.43 -2.66 -0.37
N GLY A 753 -18.47 -1.91 -1.46
CA GLY A 753 -18.44 -2.46 -2.81
C GLY A 753 -17.74 -1.51 -3.77
N ALA A 754 -17.04 -2.07 -4.74
CA ALA A 754 -16.41 -1.35 -5.82
C ALA A 754 -16.78 -1.98 -7.16
N PHE A 755 -17.19 -1.14 -8.11
CA PHE A 755 -17.41 -1.47 -9.51
C PHE A 755 -16.40 -0.67 -10.34
N THR A 756 -15.61 -1.35 -11.18
CA THR A 756 -14.57 -0.72 -11.99
C THR A 756 -14.62 -1.20 -13.44
N ARG A 757 -14.48 -0.29 -14.37
CA ARG A 757 -14.37 -0.57 -15.80
C ARG A 757 -13.19 0.17 -16.40
N GLY A 758 -12.32 -0.55 -17.14
CA GLY A 758 -11.21 0.00 -17.90
C GLY A 758 -11.38 -0.22 -19.40
N THR A 759 -10.99 0.76 -20.20
CA THR A 759 -11.05 0.71 -21.68
C THR A 759 -9.85 1.48 -22.25
N ILE A 760 -9.20 0.90 -23.24
CA ILE A 760 -8.18 1.58 -24.06
C ILE A 760 -8.92 2.53 -25.00
N THR A 761 -8.59 3.82 -24.97
CA THR A 761 -9.25 4.85 -25.76
C THR A 761 -8.48 5.25 -27.03
N ASP A 762 -7.18 4.99 -27.02
CA ASP A 762 -6.26 5.14 -28.15
C ASP A 762 -5.08 4.22 -27.87
N GLY A 763 -4.75 3.30 -28.75
CA GLY A 763 -3.66 2.37 -28.52
C GLY A 763 -3.34 1.53 -29.75
N VAL A 764 -2.09 1.11 -29.83
CA VAL A 764 -1.58 0.27 -30.91
C VAL A 764 -0.72 -0.85 -30.35
N ASP A 765 -0.94 -2.06 -30.83
CA ASP A 765 -0.04 -3.18 -30.56
C ASP A 765 1.32 -2.90 -31.27
N PRO A 766 2.43 -2.76 -30.53
CA PRO A 766 3.69 -2.33 -31.10
C PRO A 766 4.33 -3.33 -32.06
N LEU A 767 3.96 -4.61 -31.99
CA LEU A 767 4.49 -5.67 -32.87
C LEU A 767 3.67 -5.79 -34.16
N THR A 768 2.35 -5.76 -34.05
CA THR A 768 1.45 -6.01 -35.20
C THR A 768 0.94 -4.74 -35.85
N GLY A 769 1.02 -3.59 -35.17
CA GLY A 769 0.44 -2.33 -35.62
C GLY A 769 -1.09 -2.27 -35.55
N SER A 770 -1.72 -3.29 -34.94
CA SER A 770 -3.18 -3.35 -34.83
C SER A 770 -3.70 -2.36 -33.80
N SER A 771 -4.83 -1.70 -34.10
CA SER A 771 -5.51 -0.81 -33.14
C SER A 771 -6.06 -1.59 -31.96
N LEU A 772 -5.90 -1.02 -30.76
CA LEU A 772 -6.44 -1.52 -29.49
C LEU A 772 -7.64 -0.68 -29.02
N ASP A 773 -8.12 0.26 -29.84
CA ASP A 773 -9.20 1.17 -29.47
C ASP A 773 -10.48 0.43 -29.11
N GLY A 774 -11.08 0.81 -27.95
CA GLY A 774 -12.27 0.16 -27.40
C GLY A 774 -12.00 -1.15 -26.66
N ALA A 775 -10.77 -1.69 -26.75
CA ALA A 775 -10.40 -2.91 -26.02
C ALA A 775 -10.44 -2.69 -24.51
N PRO A 776 -10.71 -3.75 -23.72
CA PRO A 776 -10.61 -3.69 -22.27
C PRO A 776 -9.19 -3.34 -21.81
N ALA A 777 -9.06 -2.55 -20.75
CA ALA A 777 -7.78 -2.38 -20.08
C ALA A 777 -7.46 -3.60 -19.22
N ASP A 778 -6.17 -3.87 -19.03
CA ASP A 778 -5.69 -5.01 -18.26
C ASP A 778 -5.99 -4.87 -16.75
N ASN A 779 -6.05 -6.03 -16.07
CA ASN A 779 -6.04 -6.13 -14.62
C ASN A 779 -7.23 -5.46 -13.90
N ILE A 780 -8.38 -5.33 -14.55
CA ILE A 780 -9.59 -4.75 -13.99
C ILE A 780 -10.45 -5.84 -13.34
N THR A 781 -10.64 -5.77 -12.02
CA THR A 781 -11.65 -6.54 -11.29
C THR A 781 -12.99 -5.80 -11.40
N PRO A 782 -14.03 -6.38 -12.05
CA PRO A 782 -15.27 -5.66 -12.35
C PRO A 782 -16.04 -5.28 -11.09
N VAL A 783 -16.30 -6.25 -10.20
CA VAL A 783 -17.05 -6.04 -8.95
C VAL A 783 -16.38 -6.80 -7.81
N LYS A 784 -16.21 -6.13 -6.69
CA LYS A 784 -15.84 -6.74 -5.41
C LYS A 784 -16.74 -6.16 -4.32
N VAL A 785 -17.30 -7.04 -3.48
CA VAL A 785 -18.13 -6.66 -2.34
C VAL A 785 -17.63 -7.35 -1.08
N VAL A 786 -17.58 -6.60 0.01
CA VAL A 786 -17.29 -7.08 1.36
C VAL A 786 -18.45 -6.65 2.26
N ALA A 787 -19.04 -7.57 2.99
CA ALA A 787 -20.13 -7.28 3.92
C ALA A 787 -19.94 -8.05 5.22
N SER A 788 -20.36 -7.47 6.34
CA SER A 788 -20.35 -8.13 7.64
C SER A 788 -21.55 -7.73 8.50
N ALA A 789 -21.90 -8.65 9.41
CA ALA A 789 -22.87 -8.44 10.46
C ALA A 789 -22.22 -8.79 11.80
N ARG A 790 -22.05 -7.82 12.67
CA ARG A 790 -21.42 -7.97 13.99
C ARG A 790 -22.40 -7.65 15.10
N PHE A 791 -22.60 -8.59 15.99
CA PHE A 791 -23.28 -8.34 17.26
C PHE A 791 -22.25 -8.08 18.35
N THR A 792 -22.40 -6.97 19.06
CA THR A 792 -21.59 -6.59 20.22
C THR A 792 -22.46 -6.50 21.46
N GLU A 793 -22.03 -7.16 22.53
CA GLU A 793 -22.68 -7.13 23.83
C GLU A 793 -22.65 -5.70 24.45
N PRO A 794 -23.61 -5.30 25.31
CA PRO A 794 -23.78 -3.92 25.80
C PRO A 794 -22.56 -3.29 26.47
N ARG A 795 -21.73 -4.11 27.11
CA ARG A 795 -20.48 -3.65 27.75
C ARG A 795 -19.23 -3.76 26.86
N GLY A 796 -19.41 -4.22 25.59
CA GLY A 796 -18.31 -4.44 24.67
C GLY A 796 -17.39 -5.59 25.04
N ARG A 797 -17.75 -6.47 25.99
CA ARG A 797 -16.90 -7.54 26.49
C ARG A 797 -16.76 -8.71 25.54
N TRP A 798 -17.75 -8.93 24.67
CA TRP A 798 -17.65 -9.93 23.62
C TRP A 798 -18.46 -9.51 22.41
N TRP A 799 -18.05 -10.04 21.27
CA TRP A 799 -18.71 -9.83 19.99
C TRP A 799 -18.63 -11.09 19.13
N VAL A 800 -19.56 -11.22 18.21
CA VAL A 800 -19.59 -12.24 17.16
C VAL A 800 -19.83 -11.55 15.82
N GLU A 801 -19.10 -11.95 14.78
CA GLU A 801 -19.19 -11.39 13.44
C GLU A 801 -19.29 -12.49 12.39
N TYR A 802 -20.21 -12.34 11.46
CA TYR A 802 -20.24 -13.08 10.20
C TYR A 802 -19.90 -12.14 9.06
N GLY A 803 -18.94 -12.54 8.22
CA GLY A 803 -18.49 -11.76 7.08
C GLY A 803 -18.56 -12.53 5.78
N VAL A 804 -18.77 -11.82 4.68
CA VAL A 804 -18.81 -12.36 3.31
C VAL A 804 -17.95 -11.46 2.41
N ARG A 805 -17.15 -12.09 1.56
CA ARG A 805 -16.42 -11.42 0.48
C ARG A 805 -16.73 -12.13 -0.84
N THR A 806 -17.10 -11.35 -1.85
CA THR A 806 -17.43 -11.86 -3.18
C THR A 806 -16.82 -11.02 -4.28
N GLN A 807 -16.46 -11.66 -5.37
CA GLN A 807 -16.03 -11.04 -6.63
C GLN A 807 -16.80 -11.69 -7.78
N THR A 808 -17.14 -10.91 -8.81
CA THR A 808 -17.77 -11.43 -10.02
C THR A 808 -16.73 -11.93 -11.02
N ASP A 809 -17.15 -12.70 -12.02
CA ASP A 809 -16.29 -13.10 -13.13
C ASP A 809 -15.73 -11.89 -13.89
N VAL A 810 -14.55 -12.05 -14.49
CA VAL A 810 -13.95 -11.08 -15.42
C VAL A 810 -14.28 -11.53 -16.85
N GLU A 811 -15.28 -10.91 -17.46
CA GLU A 811 -15.71 -11.25 -18.83
C GLU A 811 -14.91 -10.48 -19.91
N ARG A 812 -14.25 -9.39 -19.55
CA ARG A 812 -13.55 -8.50 -20.44
C ARG A 812 -12.04 -8.59 -20.27
N VAL A 813 -11.37 -9.20 -21.23
CA VAL A 813 -9.90 -9.38 -21.23
C VAL A 813 -9.33 -8.72 -22.49
N THR A 814 -8.17 -8.11 -22.37
CA THR A 814 -7.50 -7.44 -23.51
C THR A 814 -7.10 -8.43 -24.57
N PRO A 815 -7.26 -8.13 -25.88
CA PRO A 815 -6.78 -9.01 -26.97
C PRO A 815 -5.27 -9.27 -26.91
N THR A 816 -4.47 -8.29 -26.51
CA THR A 816 -3.02 -8.44 -26.33
C THR A 816 -2.66 -9.44 -25.25
N LEU A 817 -3.50 -9.62 -24.25
CA LEU A 817 -3.40 -10.68 -23.27
C LEU A 817 -3.55 -12.06 -23.88
N LEU A 818 -4.27 -12.20 -24.96
CA LEU A 818 -4.60 -13.47 -25.59
C LEU A 818 -3.56 -13.92 -26.64
N THR A 819 -2.72 -13.02 -27.14
CA THR A 819 -1.84 -13.27 -28.28
C THR A 819 -0.33 -13.26 -27.96
N SER A 820 0.10 -12.71 -26.83
CA SER A 820 1.51 -12.67 -26.45
C SER A 820 2.01 -14.04 -25.94
N PRO A 821 3.20 -14.53 -26.36
CA PRO A 821 3.81 -15.74 -25.78
C PRO A 821 4.04 -15.65 -24.27
N PHE A 822 4.28 -14.44 -23.75
CA PHE A 822 4.29 -14.15 -22.31
C PHE A 822 2.93 -14.40 -21.67
N ARG A 823 1.86 -14.53 -22.45
CA ARG A 823 0.47 -14.49 -22.07
C ARG A 823 -0.28 -15.80 -22.34
N ILE A 824 0.34 -16.79 -22.94
CA ILE A 824 -0.16 -18.18 -22.93
C ILE A 824 -0.32 -18.65 -21.46
N ALA A 825 0.53 -18.18 -20.57
CA ALA A 825 0.34 -18.30 -19.13
C ALA A 825 -0.94 -17.60 -18.60
N GLN A 826 -1.58 -16.72 -19.34
CA GLN A 826 -2.79 -15.99 -18.90
C GLN A 826 -4.08 -16.79 -19.10
N ASP A 827 -4.10 -17.80 -19.97
CA ASP A 827 -5.18 -18.80 -19.95
C ASP A 827 -5.28 -19.48 -18.57
N LEU A 828 -4.20 -19.42 -17.78
CA LEU A 828 -4.12 -19.93 -16.42
C LEU A 828 -4.47 -18.88 -15.37
N LEU A 829 -4.60 -17.58 -15.74
CA LEU A 829 -5.06 -16.54 -14.84
C LEU A 829 -6.49 -16.81 -14.39
N SER A 830 -6.75 -16.64 -13.11
CA SER A 830 -8.11 -16.73 -12.63
C SER A 830 -8.91 -15.52 -13.10
N LEU A 831 -10.02 -15.80 -13.75
CA LEU A 831 -11.01 -14.82 -14.17
C LEU A 831 -12.37 -15.10 -13.54
N GLU A 832 -12.52 -16.23 -12.85
CA GLU A 832 -13.77 -16.64 -12.20
C GLU A 832 -13.98 -15.88 -10.90
N GLY A 833 -15.24 -15.57 -10.67
CA GLY A 833 -15.72 -15.01 -9.42
C GLY A 833 -15.78 -16.06 -8.31
N PHE A 834 -15.83 -15.57 -7.08
CA PHE A 834 -15.93 -16.42 -5.91
C PHE A 834 -16.70 -15.74 -4.77
N THR A 835 -17.14 -16.54 -3.81
CA THR A 835 -17.70 -16.08 -2.54
C THR A 835 -17.08 -16.88 -1.41
N VAL A 836 -16.52 -16.17 -0.42
CA VAL A 836 -15.95 -16.76 0.79
C VAL A 836 -16.56 -16.14 2.04
N GLN A 837 -16.73 -16.97 3.07
CA GLN A 837 -17.36 -16.56 4.33
C GLN A 837 -16.34 -16.64 5.46
N ARG A 838 -16.52 -15.76 6.43
CA ARG A 838 -15.73 -15.67 7.66
C ARG A 838 -16.66 -15.68 8.88
N LEU A 839 -16.24 -16.37 9.93
CA LEU A 839 -16.88 -16.27 11.26
C LEU A 839 -15.81 -15.86 12.25
N GLY A 840 -16.05 -14.77 12.97
CA GLY A 840 -15.15 -14.27 14.00
C GLY A 840 -15.86 -14.06 15.32
N TRP A 841 -15.14 -14.20 16.44
CA TRP A 841 -15.62 -13.80 17.76
C TRP A 841 -14.46 -13.34 18.64
N GLY A 842 -14.76 -12.42 19.53
CA GLY A 842 -13.76 -11.85 20.44
C GLY A 842 -14.31 -11.68 21.85
N VAL A 843 -13.38 -11.76 22.80
CA VAL A 843 -13.65 -11.53 24.23
C VAL A 843 -12.62 -10.55 24.76
N ASP A 844 -13.10 -9.50 25.43
CA ASP A 844 -12.29 -8.53 26.17
C ASP A 844 -12.47 -8.74 27.68
N LEU A 845 -11.42 -9.19 28.35
CA LEU A 845 -11.35 -9.43 29.77
C LEU A 845 -10.56 -8.35 30.52
N SER A 846 -10.34 -7.21 29.88
CA SER A 846 -9.56 -6.09 30.40
C SER A 846 -10.10 -5.54 31.74
N ARG A 847 -9.18 -5.18 32.64
CA ARG A 847 -9.50 -4.55 33.92
C ARG A 847 -8.59 -3.37 34.21
N GLY A 848 -9.15 -2.18 34.32
CA GLY A 848 -8.38 -0.96 34.56
C GLY A 848 -7.40 -0.70 33.42
N ARG A 849 -6.09 -0.68 33.72
CA ARG A 849 -5.02 -0.50 32.73
C ARG A 849 -4.60 -1.80 32.04
N ASP A 850 -4.87 -2.95 32.67
CA ASP A 850 -4.47 -4.26 32.16
C ASP A 850 -5.49 -4.71 31.11
N ARG A 851 -5.00 -4.94 29.91
CA ARG A 851 -5.77 -5.43 28.79
C ARG A 851 -5.50 -6.91 28.56
N LEU A 852 -6.59 -7.65 28.38
CA LEU A 852 -6.56 -9.05 28.00
C LEU A 852 -7.64 -9.26 26.93
N GLY A 853 -7.24 -9.38 25.69
CA GLY A 853 -8.15 -9.65 24.57
C GLY A 853 -7.82 -10.96 23.88
N LEU A 854 -8.86 -11.72 23.55
CA LEU A 854 -8.78 -12.94 22.73
C LEU A 854 -9.69 -12.78 21.53
N VAL A 855 -9.17 -13.07 20.35
CA VAL A 855 -9.93 -13.07 19.10
C VAL A 855 -9.73 -14.41 18.39
N PHE A 856 -10.82 -15.03 18.00
CA PHE A 856 -10.85 -16.26 17.22
C PHE A 856 -11.52 -15.97 15.88
N ALA A 857 -11.06 -16.62 14.81
CA ALA A 857 -11.75 -16.58 13.54
C ALA A 857 -11.61 -17.89 12.76
N VAL A 858 -12.59 -18.13 11.90
CA VAL A 858 -12.58 -19.19 10.88
C VAL A 858 -12.70 -18.48 9.54
N GLU A 859 -11.61 -18.46 8.79
CA GLU A 859 -11.55 -17.94 7.43
C GLU A 859 -11.95 -19.03 6.43
N ASN A 860 -12.58 -18.63 5.31
CA ASN A 860 -13.06 -19.54 4.28
C ASN A 860 -13.87 -20.71 4.90
N LEU A 861 -14.97 -20.36 5.59
CA LEU A 861 -15.79 -21.27 6.39
C LEU A 861 -16.26 -22.49 5.60
N ALA A 862 -16.61 -22.32 4.33
CA ALA A 862 -17.07 -23.40 3.44
C ALA A 862 -15.91 -24.24 2.87
N ASN A 863 -14.66 -23.84 3.11
CA ASN A 863 -13.46 -24.44 2.51
C ASN A 863 -13.50 -24.45 0.97
N THR A 864 -14.00 -23.37 0.40
CA THR A 864 -14.13 -23.17 -1.04
C THR A 864 -12.74 -23.07 -1.68
N TYR A 865 -12.53 -23.77 -2.80
CA TYR A 865 -11.37 -23.51 -3.66
C TYR A 865 -11.63 -22.22 -4.45
N TYR A 866 -10.72 -21.26 -4.39
CA TYR A 866 -10.82 -20.03 -5.15
C TYR A 866 -9.44 -19.45 -5.43
N ARG A 867 -9.38 -18.56 -6.42
CA ARG A 867 -8.19 -17.77 -6.75
C ARG A 867 -8.62 -16.30 -6.84
N GLU A 868 -7.74 -15.41 -6.41
CA GLU A 868 -7.93 -13.98 -6.67
C GLU A 868 -7.76 -13.70 -8.16
N HIS A 869 -8.44 -12.67 -8.68
CA HIS A 869 -8.34 -12.32 -10.10
C HIS A 869 -6.89 -12.03 -10.50
N PHE A 870 -6.51 -12.51 -11.67
CA PHE A 870 -5.18 -12.35 -12.26
C PHE A 870 -4.05 -12.99 -11.42
N GLN A 871 -4.38 -13.97 -10.57
CA GLN A 871 -3.41 -14.80 -9.86
C GLN A 871 -3.48 -16.24 -10.35
N PHE A 872 -2.33 -16.91 -10.32
CA PHE A 872 -2.21 -18.32 -10.70
C PHE A 872 -2.40 -19.25 -9.51
N ALA A 873 -1.86 -18.86 -8.36
CA ALA A 873 -1.96 -19.66 -7.15
C ALA A 873 -3.37 -19.60 -6.56
N PRO A 874 -3.92 -20.74 -6.12
CA PRO A 874 -5.15 -20.73 -5.35
C PRO A 874 -4.93 -20.06 -3.98
N SER A 875 -5.99 -19.48 -3.48
CA SER A 875 -6.02 -18.85 -2.16
C SER A 875 -6.21 -19.88 -1.04
N ARG A 876 -5.99 -19.44 0.20
CA ARG A 876 -6.07 -20.29 1.39
C ARG A 876 -7.44 -20.96 1.55
N GLY A 877 -7.42 -22.24 1.91
CA GLY A 877 -8.57 -23.00 2.37
C GLY A 877 -9.02 -22.57 3.77
N ARG A 878 -9.88 -23.37 4.38
CA ARG A 878 -10.38 -23.11 5.73
C ARG A 878 -9.22 -23.00 6.72
N THR A 879 -9.23 -21.91 7.48
CA THR A 879 -8.15 -21.55 8.40
C THR A 879 -8.74 -21.12 9.74
N PHE A 880 -8.30 -21.73 10.82
CA PHE A 880 -8.63 -21.31 12.18
C PHE A 880 -7.51 -20.44 12.72
N THR A 881 -7.86 -19.28 13.27
CA THR A 881 -6.88 -18.33 13.82
C THR A 881 -7.24 -17.94 15.25
N VAL A 882 -6.20 -17.67 16.03
CA VAL A 882 -6.31 -17.16 17.41
C VAL A 882 -5.33 -16.01 17.58
N ASN A 883 -5.81 -14.90 18.12
CA ASN A 883 -4.99 -13.75 18.49
C ASN A 883 -5.17 -13.46 19.98
N LEU A 884 -4.06 -13.34 20.70
CA LEU A 884 -3.99 -12.97 22.11
C LEU A 884 -3.33 -11.61 22.25
N ASN A 885 -3.99 -10.66 22.90
CA ASN A 885 -3.43 -9.36 23.26
C ASN A 885 -3.35 -9.23 24.77
N LEU A 886 -2.14 -9.01 25.29
CA LEU A 886 -1.86 -8.77 26.70
C LEU A 886 -1.13 -7.43 26.84
N GLY A 887 -1.39 -6.65 27.90
CA GLY A 887 -0.53 -5.52 28.21
C GLY A 887 -1.19 -4.45 29.05
N ALA A 888 -0.36 -3.55 29.56
CA ALA A 888 -0.76 -2.28 30.17
C ALA A 888 -0.37 -1.15 29.19
N PHE A 889 -1.34 -0.63 28.47
CA PHE A 889 -1.18 0.50 27.58
C PHE A 889 -1.93 1.71 28.15
N GLU A 890 -1.48 2.92 27.83
CA GLU A 890 -2.35 4.09 28.05
C GLU A 890 -3.66 3.89 27.28
N SER A 891 -4.78 4.08 27.96
CA SER A 891 -6.07 4.19 27.27
C SER A 891 -5.98 5.40 26.30
N ARG A 892 -6.04 5.15 25.02
CA ARG A 892 -6.26 6.20 24.01
C ARG A 892 -7.62 6.82 24.22
#